data_4e2182f3b12beaa8682ab4d07402b35e
#
_entry.id   4e2182f3b12beaa8682ab4d07402b35e
#
_cell.length_a   1.000
_cell.length_b   1.000
_cell.length_c   1.000
_cell.angle_alpha   90.00
_cell.angle_beta   90.00
_cell.angle_gamma   90.00
#
_symmetry.space_group_name_H-M   'P 1'
#
loop_
_entity.id
_entity.type
_entity.pdbx_description
1 polymer ?
#
loop_
_entity_poly.entity_id
_entity_poly.type
_entity_poly.pdbx_seq_one_letter_code
_entity_poly.pdbx_strand_id
1 'polypeptide(L)'
;MNAKFMNILRYIFPIYVVMLTPALVINAKSNITAINSTQRKQLIDDAWLFTLVQNDKGEQVPTSFQMVDLPHDWSILNDFTEDAAMGNDGGYLPAGKGLYKKTLVATYDDISKGRHLLYLEGAYMDAHVFVNDSLVGHRPYGYSSVLYDLSSYLKPGENELSISVDNSQQRNARWYTGSGIYRHVWLLNLPNTHVKPWSVYITTPKVEKYRSTVKASFDVNGQSDGFTASVYIKNSDGKLLYETNTPINSESNNVEFKDVPLELWDIDTPYIYTLEICLKDKDGNMIDTVDETFGVRKIEYSVSEGFKLNDRPVLLTGACVHSDNGLIGARSYDAAEAHKVKMLKEAGFNAVRTSHNHPAPSFLDECDRQGILVIDEAFDGWRWEKRPFDYSKHIDQWWDADLKSLVLRDRNHPSIICWSIGNEVIERKQIEVVKTAKKLADLCRELDPARPVTSALCTWDNEWDIFDPLAAELDIVGYNYLMHKAEDDHNRVPDRIMWQTESYPHDAFDNWSRTANLPYVIGDFVWTGIDYLGESGIGKYYYAGENNTEFFVSDQWPWHSSYCGDIDLIWQRKPISHYREILYSDKPSLFMYVKEPEGYYGSINESMWGTYPSWESWTWPGYEGKSIEIEVITKFPAVRLYVNGSEYDTKKVTYDTRYKAVFSVPYEAGNIKAVALDKNGDETDYLSIMETAGNPAAVKLTANRNILTANNQDLIFVLAEVVDKNGN
;
A
#
# COMPACT_ATOMS: atom_id res chain seq x y z
N MET A 1 -5.26 13.95 29.54
CA MET A 1 -6.23 12.89 29.93
C MET A 1 -6.16 12.65 31.43
N ASN A 2 -7.23 12.87 32.15
CA ASN A 2 -7.19 12.88 33.62
C ASN A 2 -7.02 11.45 34.17
N ALA A 3 -6.13 11.28 35.17
CA ALA A 3 -5.83 10.01 35.86
C ALA A 3 -7.08 9.25 36.42
N LYS A 4 -8.27 9.83 36.41
CA LYS A 4 -9.51 9.16 36.74
C LYS A 4 -10.08 8.25 35.66
N PHE A 5 -9.71 8.44 34.40
CA PHE A 5 -10.16 7.57 33.28
C PHE A 5 -9.39 6.25 33.20
N MET A 6 -8.11 6.25 33.59
CA MET A 6 -7.30 5.02 33.64
C MET A 6 -7.73 4.01 34.73
N ASN A 7 -8.46 4.45 35.75
CA ASN A 7 -8.95 3.55 36.80
C ASN A 7 -10.26 2.81 36.46
N ILE A 8 -10.99 3.22 35.44
CA ILE A 8 -12.24 2.53 35.02
C ILE A 8 -11.93 1.30 34.18
N LEU A 9 -10.83 1.30 33.42
CA LEU A 9 -10.40 0.13 32.63
C LEU A 9 -9.83 -1.02 33.44
N ARG A 10 -9.56 -0.84 34.75
CA ARG A 10 -9.08 -1.91 35.64
C ARG A 10 -10.18 -2.81 36.25
N TYR A 11 -11.44 -2.49 36.03
CA TYR A 11 -12.58 -3.23 36.58
C TYR A 11 -13.49 -3.87 35.53
N ILE A 12 -13.04 -4.03 34.27
CA ILE A 12 -13.79 -4.79 33.28
C ILE A 12 -13.42 -6.27 33.47
N PHE A 13 -14.40 -7.02 33.96
CA PHE A 13 -14.44 -8.46 34.21
C PHE A 13 -13.80 -9.29 33.08
N PRO A 14 -13.19 -10.42 33.40
CA PRO A 14 -12.88 -11.42 32.38
C PRO A 14 -14.21 -11.98 31.87
N ILE A 15 -14.55 -11.64 30.62
CA ILE A 15 -15.62 -12.32 29.90
C ILE A 15 -15.10 -13.74 29.63
N TYR A 16 -15.56 -14.70 30.42
CA TYR A 16 -15.42 -16.11 30.05
C TYR A 16 -16.33 -16.36 28.85
N VAL A 17 -15.75 -16.29 27.64
CA VAL A 17 -16.37 -16.88 26.47
C VAL A 17 -16.29 -18.40 26.65
N VAL A 18 -17.39 -19.01 27.09
CA VAL A 18 -17.53 -20.46 27.01
C VAL A 18 -17.68 -20.80 25.53
N MET A 19 -16.53 -21.07 24.88
CA MET A 19 -16.54 -21.74 23.59
C MET A 19 -16.97 -23.21 23.85
N LEU A 20 -18.16 -23.55 23.39
CA LEU A 20 -18.50 -24.94 23.10
C LEU A 20 -17.64 -25.36 21.90
N THR A 21 -16.46 -25.88 22.18
CA THR A 21 -15.60 -26.50 21.17
C THR A 21 -16.22 -27.83 20.77
N PRO A 22 -16.61 -28.03 19.49
CA PRO A 22 -16.57 -29.38 18.94
C PRO A 22 -15.12 -29.85 19.08
N ALA A 23 -14.89 -31.11 19.44
CA ALA A 23 -13.55 -31.66 19.57
C ALA A 23 -12.77 -31.44 18.26
N LEU A 24 -12.03 -30.34 18.19
CA LEU A 24 -11.03 -30.14 17.17
C LEU A 24 -9.94 -31.18 17.47
N VAL A 25 -9.72 -32.07 16.53
CA VAL A 25 -8.46 -32.82 16.47
C VAL A 25 -7.40 -31.72 16.18
N ILE A 26 -6.76 -31.26 17.24
CA ILE A 26 -5.58 -30.39 17.14
C ILE A 26 -4.50 -31.31 16.55
N ASN A 27 -4.37 -31.32 15.23
CA ASN A 27 -3.13 -31.74 14.60
C ASN A 27 -2.04 -30.81 15.14
N ALA A 28 -1.13 -31.34 15.95
CA ALA A 28 0.02 -30.55 16.40
C ALA A 28 0.73 -30.01 15.16
N LYS A 29 0.79 -28.67 15.02
CA LYS A 29 1.55 -28.03 13.92
C LYS A 29 2.97 -28.57 13.96
N SER A 30 3.51 -28.93 12.80
CA SER A 30 4.86 -29.41 12.63
C SER A 30 5.66 -28.46 11.77
N ASN A 31 6.91 -28.17 12.16
CA ASN A 31 7.83 -27.40 11.33
C ASN A 31 8.37 -28.19 10.10
N ILE A 32 7.81 -29.37 9.85
CA ILE A 32 8.20 -30.24 8.74
C ILE A 32 7.26 -29.99 7.55
N THR A 33 7.84 -29.71 6.39
CA THR A 33 7.12 -29.58 5.13
C THR A 33 7.67 -30.58 4.11
N ALA A 34 6.82 -31.46 3.61
CA ALA A 34 7.17 -32.31 2.48
C ALA A 34 7.16 -31.47 1.19
N ILE A 35 8.17 -31.62 0.36
CA ILE A 35 8.19 -31.05 -0.99
C ILE A 35 7.07 -31.74 -1.78
N ASN A 36 6.18 -30.95 -2.38
CA ASN A 36 5.09 -31.45 -3.20
C ASN A 36 5.36 -31.13 -4.68
N SER A 37 6.09 -32.02 -5.35
CA SER A 37 6.46 -31.85 -6.77
C SER A 37 5.28 -31.82 -7.74
N THR A 38 4.05 -32.14 -7.28
CA THR A 38 2.83 -32.01 -8.10
C THR A 38 2.24 -30.61 -8.05
N GLN A 39 2.69 -29.78 -7.11
CA GLN A 39 2.24 -28.40 -6.93
C GLN A 39 3.37 -27.44 -7.30
N ARG A 40 3.23 -26.75 -8.43
CA ARG A 40 4.25 -25.83 -8.92
C ARG A 40 4.62 -24.72 -7.93
N LYS A 41 3.63 -24.14 -7.24
CA LYS A 41 3.81 -23.10 -6.19
C LYS A 41 3.16 -23.57 -4.90
N GLN A 42 3.97 -23.90 -3.91
CA GLN A 42 3.57 -24.42 -2.61
C GLN A 42 3.81 -23.38 -1.53
N LEU A 43 2.75 -22.92 -0.84
CA LEU A 43 2.87 -22.05 0.32
C LEU A 43 3.47 -22.80 1.49
N ILE A 44 4.48 -22.21 2.17
CA ILE A 44 5.16 -22.84 3.31
C ILE A 44 5.20 -21.93 4.54
N ASP A 45 4.18 -21.09 4.72
CA ASP A 45 4.08 -20.11 5.82
C ASP A 45 3.86 -20.72 7.20
N ASP A 46 3.25 -21.90 7.28
CA ASP A 46 2.88 -22.51 8.54
C ASP A 46 4.09 -23.00 9.34
N ALA A 47 4.02 -22.88 10.66
CA ALA A 47 4.85 -23.59 11.63
C ALA A 47 6.37 -23.44 11.42
N TRP A 48 6.87 -22.22 11.37
CA TRP A 48 8.30 -21.94 11.43
C TRP A 48 8.78 -21.91 12.88
N LEU A 49 9.99 -22.38 13.12
CA LEU A 49 10.68 -22.16 14.40
C LEU A 49 11.39 -20.82 14.33
N PHE A 50 11.09 -19.91 15.23
CA PHE A 50 11.68 -18.59 15.32
C PHE A 50 12.38 -18.39 16.67
N THR A 51 13.53 -17.71 16.65
CA THR A 51 14.19 -17.19 17.85
C THR A 51 14.83 -15.83 17.53
N LEU A 52 14.70 -14.88 18.44
CA LEU A 52 15.52 -13.70 18.44
C LEU A 52 16.94 -14.10 18.90
N VAL A 53 17.96 -13.72 18.15
CA VAL A 53 19.37 -14.04 18.50
C VAL A 53 20.12 -12.82 19.01
N GLN A 54 19.66 -11.61 18.66
CA GLN A 54 20.16 -10.35 19.16
C GLN A 54 19.00 -9.37 19.33
N ASN A 55 18.96 -8.69 20.50
CA ASN A 55 17.94 -7.68 20.77
C ASN A 55 18.31 -6.31 20.13
N ASP A 56 17.45 -5.33 20.30
CA ASP A 56 17.61 -3.96 19.78
C ASP A 56 18.78 -3.18 20.39
N LYS A 57 19.31 -3.61 21.54
CA LYS A 57 20.49 -3.03 22.21
C LYS A 57 21.81 -3.70 21.81
N GLY A 58 21.75 -4.64 20.85
CA GLY A 58 22.93 -5.37 20.39
C GLY A 58 23.34 -6.54 21.29
N GLU A 59 22.55 -6.87 22.30
CA GLU A 59 22.86 -7.94 23.24
C GLU A 59 22.42 -9.30 22.68
N GLN A 60 23.26 -10.32 22.88
CA GLN A 60 22.90 -11.70 22.51
C GLN A 60 21.79 -12.24 23.40
N VAL A 61 20.76 -12.77 22.78
CA VAL A 61 19.63 -13.38 23.49
C VAL A 61 19.80 -14.89 23.54
N PRO A 62 19.56 -15.55 24.70
CA PRO A 62 19.59 -17.01 24.77
C PRO A 62 18.61 -17.63 23.76
N THR A 63 19.11 -18.61 22.99
CA THR A 63 18.30 -19.29 21.97
C THR A 63 17.12 -20.02 22.59
N SER A 64 15.92 -19.58 22.22
CA SER A 64 14.65 -20.20 22.63
C SER A 64 13.69 -20.16 21.45
N PHE A 65 13.60 -21.28 20.72
CA PHE A 65 12.72 -21.36 19.58
C PHE A 65 11.25 -21.43 20.00
N GLN A 66 10.44 -20.60 19.34
CA GLN A 66 8.98 -20.67 19.38
C GLN A 66 8.44 -20.94 17.99
N MET A 67 7.27 -21.56 17.92
CA MET A 67 6.58 -21.81 16.65
C MET A 67 5.80 -20.56 16.25
N VAL A 68 6.00 -20.11 15.02
CA VAL A 68 5.30 -18.94 14.44
C VAL A 68 4.79 -19.31 13.05
N ASP A 69 3.74 -18.64 12.62
CA ASP A 69 3.27 -18.64 11.25
C ASP A 69 3.68 -17.32 10.57
N LEU A 70 3.87 -17.35 9.25
CA LEU A 70 4.11 -16.17 8.44
C LEU A 70 2.78 -15.64 7.90
N PRO A 71 2.67 -14.34 7.66
CA PRO A 71 3.65 -13.26 7.89
C PRO A 71 3.97 -13.03 9.38
N HIS A 72 5.23 -12.82 9.70
CA HIS A 72 5.70 -12.60 11.06
C HIS A 72 6.57 -11.34 11.16
N ASP A 73 6.19 -10.46 12.06
CA ASP A 73 6.88 -9.22 12.41
C ASP A 73 7.07 -9.22 13.92
N TRP A 74 8.31 -9.47 14.38
CA TRP A 74 8.55 -9.57 15.82
C TRP A 74 8.52 -8.23 16.52
N SER A 75 8.75 -7.11 15.81
CA SER A 75 8.80 -5.79 16.42
C SER A 75 7.42 -5.34 16.93
N ILE A 76 6.36 -5.50 16.13
CA ILE A 76 5.00 -5.09 16.53
C ILE A 76 4.42 -5.93 17.68
N LEU A 77 5.02 -7.06 17.99
CA LEU A 77 4.58 -7.92 19.10
C LEU A 77 5.14 -7.49 20.46
N ASN A 78 5.96 -6.42 20.47
CA ASN A 78 6.57 -5.86 21.68
C ASN A 78 5.93 -4.54 22.09
N ASP A 79 6.28 -4.06 23.28
CA ASP A 79 5.84 -2.78 23.78
C ASP A 79 6.56 -1.63 23.06
N PHE A 80 5.86 -0.52 22.86
CA PHE A 80 6.46 0.75 22.46
C PHE A 80 7.26 1.32 23.63
N THR A 81 8.51 1.70 23.38
CA THR A 81 9.39 2.28 24.42
C THR A 81 10.18 3.45 23.87
N GLU A 82 10.34 4.51 24.67
CA GLU A 82 11.04 5.73 24.28
C GLU A 82 12.50 5.47 23.84
N ASP A 83 13.15 4.48 24.46
CA ASP A 83 14.55 4.10 24.20
C ASP A 83 14.71 3.00 23.15
N ALA A 84 13.65 2.61 22.44
CA ALA A 84 13.72 1.60 21.38
C ALA A 84 14.63 2.05 20.23
N ALA A 85 15.36 1.12 19.65
CA ALA A 85 16.42 1.39 18.66
C ALA A 85 15.88 2.08 17.38
N MET A 86 14.66 1.76 16.95
CA MET A 86 14.05 2.39 15.78
C MET A 86 13.70 3.87 16.01
N GLY A 87 13.59 4.34 17.28
CA GLY A 87 13.22 5.71 17.64
C GLY A 87 11.93 6.19 16.98
N ASN A 88 11.78 7.51 16.87
CA ASN A 88 10.58 8.10 16.25
C ASN A 88 10.42 7.72 14.77
N ASP A 89 11.50 7.46 14.03
CA ASP A 89 11.42 7.04 12.64
C ASP A 89 10.66 5.72 12.48
N GLY A 90 10.91 4.74 13.36
CA GLY A 90 10.24 3.43 13.34
C GLY A 90 9.16 3.25 14.42
N GLY A 91 8.61 4.34 14.95
CA GLY A 91 7.47 4.30 15.87
C GLY A 91 7.82 3.81 17.27
N TYR A 92 9.06 3.92 17.72
CA TYR A 92 9.53 3.51 19.06
C TYR A 92 9.34 2.01 19.33
N LEU A 93 9.55 1.20 18.29
CA LEU A 93 9.52 -0.27 18.38
C LEU A 93 10.94 -0.85 18.36
N PRO A 94 11.14 -2.03 18.98
CA PRO A 94 12.46 -2.67 19.02
C PRO A 94 12.83 -3.27 17.67
N ALA A 95 14.13 -3.27 17.38
CA ALA A 95 14.73 -3.93 16.23
C ALA A 95 15.36 -5.30 16.63
N GLY A 96 16.48 -5.68 16.02
CA GLY A 96 17.24 -6.87 16.41
C GLY A 96 17.54 -7.81 15.25
N LYS A 97 18.00 -9.02 15.61
CA LYS A 97 18.32 -10.08 14.66
C LYS A 97 17.58 -11.35 14.99
N GLY A 98 16.85 -11.89 14.01
CA GLY A 98 16.06 -13.11 14.15
C GLY A 98 16.58 -14.25 13.29
N LEU A 99 16.28 -15.48 13.72
CA LEU A 99 16.57 -16.72 13.00
C LEU A 99 15.30 -17.55 12.88
N TYR A 100 14.97 -17.89 11.65
CA TYR A 100 13.86 -18.77 11.30
C TYR A 100 14.39 -20.13 10.83
N LYS A 101 13.71 -21.21 11.19
CA LYS A 101 14.05 -22.58 10.74
C LYS A 101 12.81 -23.35 10.32
N LYS A 102 12.96 -24.14 9.25
CA LYS A 102 11.96 -25.08 8.76
C LYS A 102 12.62 -26.34 8.23
N THR A 103 12.02 -27.49 8.43
CA THR A 103 12.51 -28.75 7.88
C THR A 103 11.78 -29.04 6.57
N LEU A 104 12.52 -29.17 5.48
CA LEU A 104 12.02 -29.61 4.19
C LEU A 104 12.35 -31.10 4.01
N VAL A 105 11.37 -31.92 3.64
CA VAL A 105 11.57 -33.34 3.34
C VAL A 105 11.49 -33.55 1.84
N ALA A 106 12.59 -33.99 1.24
CA ALA A 106 12.71 -34.27 -0.19
C ALA A 106 12.90 -35.76 -0.45
N THR A 107 12.23 -36.30 -1.44
CA THR A 107 12.50 -37.65 -1.95
C THR A 107 13.65 -37.65 -2.97
N TYR A 108 14.19 -38.80 -3.31
CA TYR A 108 15.14 -38.94 -4.39
C TYR A 108 14.55 -38.47 -5.76
N ASP A 109 13.26 -38.78 -5.95
CA ASP A 109 12.53 -38.38 -7.17
C ASP A 109 12.37 -36.87 -7.27
N ASP A 110 12.06 -36.18 -6.19
CA ASP A 110 11.94 -34.71 -6.19
C ASP A 110 13.24 -34.07 -6.66
N ILE A 111 14.36 -34.48 -6.09
CA ILE A 111 15.69 -33.92 -6.40
C ILE A 111 16.12 -34.26 -7.84
N SER A 112 15.87 -35.49 -8.31
CA SER A 112 16.37 -35.94 -9.61
C SER A 112 15.52 -35.44 -10.77
N LYS A 113 14.24 -35.20 -10.58
CA LYS A 113 13.27 -34.85 -11.63
C LYS A 113 12.84 -33.40 -11.62
N GLY A 114 13.24 -32.64 -10.61
CA GLY A 114 12.78 -31.27 -10.41
C GLY A 114 13.87 -30.29 -10.00
N ARG A 115 13.50 -29.03 -10.02
CA ARG A 115 14.23 -27.91 -9.42
C ARG A 115 13.35 -27.27 -8.35
N HIS A 116 13.96 -26.84 -7.26
CA HIS A 116 13.25 -26.28 -6.12
C HIS A 116 13.80 -24.90 -5.81
N LEU A 117 12.96 -23.88 -5.97
CA LEU A 117 13.33 -22.51 -5.66
C LEU A 117 12.52 -22.03 -4.45
N LEU A 118 13.21 -21.39 -3.51
CA LEU A 118 12.56 -20.61 -2.48
C LEU A 118 12.19 -19.25 -3.06
N TYR A 119 10.91 -18.92 -3.08
CA TYR A 119 10.41 -17.59 -3.38
C TYR A 119 10.10 -16.89 -2.05
N LEU A 120 10.95 -15.93 -1.68
CA LEU A 120 10.81 -15.07 -0.51
C LEU A 120 10.25 -13.72 -0.98
N GLU A 121 9.01 -13.41 -0.64
CA GLU A 121 8.36 -12.18 -1.09
C GLU A 121 8.89 -10.92 -0.41
N GLY A 122 9.38 -11.04 0.81
CA GLY A 122 10.01 -9.96 1.56
C GLY A 122 10.42 -10.37 2.97
N ALA A 123 11.60 -9.93 3.40
CA ALA A 123 12.11 -10.12 4.76
C ALA A 123 12.96 -8.92 5.17
N TYR A 124 12.56 -8.18 6.19
CA TYR A 124 13.20 -6.94 6.57
C TYR A 124 14.12 -7.14 7.77
N MET A 125 15.46 -6.95 7.57
CA MET A 125 16.22 -6.78 6.35
C MET A 125 17.46 -7.68 6.36
N ASP A 126 18.33 -7.52 5.35
CA ASP A 126 19.58 -8.29 5.21
C ASP A 126 19.39 -9.79 5.45
N ALA A 127 18.45 -10.37 4.68
CA ALA A 127 18.08 -11.76 4.81
C ALA A 127 19.13 -12.69 4.18
N HIS A 128 19.62 -13.66 4.96
CA HIS A 128 20.53 -14.72 4.52
C HIS A 128 19.83 -16.07 4.56
N VAL A 129 19.84 -16.80 3.47
CA VAL A 129 19.17 -18.09 3.30
C VAL A 129 20.21 -19.22 3.29
N PHE A 130 19.99 -20.24 4.12
CA PHE A 130 20.86 -21.41 4.24
C PHE A 130 20.03 -22.69 4.05
N VAL A 131 20.64 -23.71 3.45
CA VAL A 131 20.15 -25.08 3.43
C VAL A 131 21.26 -26.00 3.93
N ASN A 132 20.97 -26.80 4.97
CA ASN A 132 21.95 -27.70 5.58
C ASN A 132 23.28 -26.99 5.91
N ASP A 133 23.21 -25.81 6.57
CA ASP A 133 24.32 -24.92 6.94
C ASP A 133 25.08 -24.27 5.75
N SER A 134 24.70 -24.55 4.51
CA SER A 134 25.31 -23.95 3.33
C SER A 134 24.56 -22.68 2.93
N LEU A 135 25.29 -21.56 2.77
CA LEU A 135 24.70 -20.31 2.30
C LEU A 135 24.24 -20.46 0.84
N VAL A 136 22.94 -20.29 0.61
CA VAL A 136 22.32 -20.28 -0.72
C VAL A 136 22.41 -18.89 -1.34
N GLY A 137 22.16 -17.85 -0.55
CA GLY A 137 22.23 -16.47 -0.99
C GLY A 137 21.78 -15.49 0.08
N HIS A 138 21.90 -14.20 -0.25
CA HIS A 138 21.42 -13.15 0.62
C HIS A 138 20.86 -11.95 -0.16
N ARG A 139 20.06 -11.11 0.51
CA ARG A 139 19.53 -9.87 -0.03
C ARG A 139 19.41 -8.83 1.07
N PRO A 140 20.09 -7.66 0.95
CA PRO A 140 20.02 -6.62 1.95
C PRO A 140 18.73 -5.80 1.89
N TYR A 141 18.12 -5.59 0.70
CA TYR A 141 16.91 -4.81 0.57
C TYR A 141 15.69 -5.64 0.97
N GLY A 142 15.13 -5.30 2.12
CA GLY A 142 14.08 -6.10 2.76
C GLY A 142 12.73 -6.10 2.05
N TYR A 143 12.53 -5.23 1.06
CA TYR A 143 11.29 -5.15 0.26
C TYR A 143 11.35 -5.93 -1.05
N SER A 144 12.53 -6.35 -1.49
CA SER A 144 12.69 -7.14 -2.71
C SER A 144 12.18 -8.56 -2.56
N SER A 145 11.42 -9.00 -3.54
CA SER A 145 11.14 -10.41 -3.75
C SER A 145 12.32 -11.13 -4.38
N VAL A 146 12.64 -12.33 -3.91
CA VAL A 146 13.84 -13.06 -4.35
C VAL A 146 13.52 -14.52 -4.61
N LEU A 147 14.13 -15.06 -5.66
CA LEU A 147 14.12 -16.48 -5.99
C LEU A 147 15.49 -17.10 -5.70
N TYR A 148 15.58 -18.01 -4.75
CA TYR A 148 16.80 -18.73 -4.38
C TYR A 148 16.72 -20.18 -4.86
N ASP A 149 17.65 -20.64 -5.68
CA ASP A 149 17.72 -22.04 -6.13
C ASP A 149 18.29 -22.95 -5.04
N LEU A 150 17.44 -23.79 -4.46
CA LEU A 150 17.80 -24.74 -3.41
C LEU A 150 18.29 -26.07 -3.96
N SER A 151 18.09 -26.36 -5.25
CA SER A 151 18.20 -27.69 -5.85
C SER A 151 19.52 -28.42 -5.58
N SER A 152 20.66 -27.68 -5.64
CA SER A 152 21.99 -28.25 -5.39
C SER A 152 22.35 -28.47 -3.93
N TYR A 153 21.55 -27.95 -3.00
CA TYR A 153 21.77 -28.03 -1.56
C TYR A 153 20.90 -29.10 -0.90
N LEU A 154 19.82 -29.54 -1.58
CA LEU A 154 18.91 -30.54 -1.07
C LEU A 154 19.50 -31.95 -1.17
N LYS A 155 19.22 -32.78 -0.18
CA LYS A 155 19.53 -34.22 -0.13
C LYS A 155 18.24 -35.01 0.14
N PRO A 156 18.17 -36.31 -0.23
CA PRO A 156 17.04 -37.15 0.13
C PRO A 156 16.86 -37.21 1.65
N GLY A 157 15.62 -37.13 2.12
CA GLY A 157 15.26 -37.04 3.54
C GLY A 157 15.10 -35.59 4.03
N GLU A 158 15.40 -35.36 5.28
CA GLU A 158 15.25 -34.09 5.96
C GLU A 158 16.38 -33.11 5.58
N ASN A 159 15.98 -31.86 5.30
CA ASN A 159 16.86 -30.73 5.03
C ASN A 159 16.45 -29.55 5.91
N GLU A 160 17.39 -28.95 6.63
CA GLU A 160 17.13 -27.73 7.38
C GLU A 160 17.23 -26.52 6.46
N LEU A 161 16.12 -25.81 6.31
CA LEU A 161 16.07 -24.47 5.72
C LEU A 161 16.16 -23.45 6.87
N SER A 162 17.15 -22.58 6.84
CA SER A 162 17.33 -21.50 7.82
C SER A 162 17.35 -20.15 7.14
N ILE A 163 16.67 -19.15 7.71
CA ILE A 163 16.67 -17.75 7.23
C ILE A 163 17.03 -16.86 8.41
N SER A 164 18.17 -16.19 8.30
CA SER A 164 18.59 -15.14 9.25
C SER A 164 18.15 -13.80 8.71
N VAL A 165 17.48 -12.99 9.54
CA VAL A 165 17.02 -11.65 9.19
C VAL A 165 17.64 -10.67 10.19
N ASP A 166 18.34 -9.63 9.71
CA ASP A 166 19.12 -8.71 10.54
C ASP A 166 18.63 -7.27 10.38
N ASN A 167 17.76 -6.82 11.28
CA ASN A 167 17.29 -5.45 11.39
C ASN A 167 17.95 -4.71 12.58
N SER A 168 19.13 -5.14 13.01
CA SER A 168 19.77 -4.59 14.22
C SER A 168 20.42 -3.22 14.00
N GLN A 169 20.81 -2.88 12.78
CA GLN A 169 21.39 -1.58 12.47
C GLN A 169 20.30 -0.53 12.30
N GLN A 170 20.25 0.42 13.24
CA GLN A 170 19.22 1.45 13.29
C GLN A 170 19.85 2.85 13.34
N ARG A 171 19.22 3.88 12.79
CA ARG A 171 17.97 3.91 12.01
C ARG A 171 18.26 3.60 10.54
N ASN A 172 17.42 2.80 9.89
CA ASN A 172 17.60 2.39 8.50
C ASN A 172 16.43 2.73 7.56
N ALA A 173 15.40 3.35 8.09
CA ALA A 173 14.29 3.95 7.34
C ALA A 173 13.73 5.14 8.13
N ARG A 174 12.85 5.95 7.49
CA ARG A 174 12.13 7.05 8.14
C ARG A 174 10.76 6.62 8.67
N TRP A 175 10.27 5.46 8.29
CA TRP A 175 8.99 4.86 8.66
C TRP A 175 9.19 3.49 9.30
N TYR A 176 8.11 2.93 9.86
CA TYR A 176 8.14 1.59 10.42
C TYR A 176 8.28 0.53 9.33
N THR A 177 9.30 -0.26 9.41
CA THR A 177 9.63 -1.31 8.43
C THR A 177 9.13 -2.68 8.82
N GLY A 178 8.81 -2.86 10.09
CA GLY A 178 8.71 -4.18 10.70
C GLY A 178 10.06 -4.88 10.82
N SER A 179 10.06 -6.10 11.34
CA SER A 179 11.24 -6.95 11.44
C SER A 179 10.85 -8.41 11.27
N GLY A 180 11.47 -9.09 10.30
CA GLY A 180 11.24 -10.52 10.09
C GLY A 180 10.77 -10.85 8.68
N ILE A 181 10.22 -12.05 8.52
CA ILE A 181 9.60 -12.51 7.27
C ILE A 181 8.14 -12.06 7.29
N TYR A 182 7.91 -10.86 6.79
CA TYR A 182 6.63 -10.16 6.93
C TYR A 182 5.67 -10.33 5.74
N ARG A 183 6.08 -11.12 4.72
CA ARG A 183 5.31 -11.53 3.54
C ARG A 183 5.38 -13.05 3.39
N HIS A 184 4.74 -13.59 2.36
CA HIS A 184 4.71 -15.03 2.09
C HIS A 184 6.07 -15.62 1.74
N VAL A 185 6.19 -16.92 2.03
CA VAL A 185 7.28 -17.78 1.58
C VAL A 185 6.72 -18.97 0.81
N TRP A 186 7.18 -19.12 -0.41
CA TRP A 186 6.76 -20.19 -1.30
C TRP A 186 7.91 -21.09 -1.67
N LEU A 187 7.60 -22.34 -1.90
CA LEU A 187 8.49 -23.27 -2.59
C LEU A 187 7.98 -23.47 -4.01
N LEU A 188 8.78 -23.10 -5.01
CA LEU A 188 8.48 -23.38 -6.40
C LEU A 188 9.09 -24.73 -6.76
N ASN A 189 8.23 -25.72 -7.07
CA ASN A 189 8.62 -27.06 -7.47
C ASN A 189 8.49 -27.16 -8.98
N LEU A 190 9.60 -27.03 -9.69
CA LEU A 190 9.65 -26.91 -11.12
C LEU A 190 10.19 -28.21 -11.74
N PRO A 191 9.63 -28.72 -12.84
CA PRO A 191 10.27 -29.80 -13.61
C PRO A 191 11.62 -29.33 -14.18
N ASN A 192 12.47 -30.27 -14.58
CA ASN A 192 13.77 -29.94 -15.16
C ASN A 192 13.67 -29.07 -16.42
N THR A 193 12.60 -29.24 -17.19
CA THR A 193 12.22 -28.31 -18.26
C THR A 193 10.95 -27.61 -17.88
N HIS A 194 11.00 -26.28 -17.76
CA HIS A 194 9.89 -25.46 -17.22
C HIS A 194 9.88 -24.05 -17.81
N VAL A 195 8.73 -23.40 -17.75
CA VAL A 195 8.61 -21.96 -17.99
C VAL A 195 9.32 -21.23 -16.85
N LYS A 196 10.29 -20.38 -17.20
CA LYS A 196 11.09 -19.64 -16.22
C LYS A 196 10.22 -18.72 -15.37
N PRO A 197 10.32 -18.76 -14.04
CA PRO A 197 9.61 -17.80 -13.17
C PRO A 197 9.88 -16.34 -13.55
N TRP A 198 8.85 -15.49 -13.52
CA TRP A 198 8.84 -14.06 -13.89
C TRP A 198 9.25 -13.75 -15.34
N SER A 199 9.34 -14.78 -16.22
CA SER A 199 9.64 -14.55 -17.62
C SER A 199 8.41 -14.23 -18.47
N VAL A 200 7.22 -14.60 -18.02
CA VAL A 200 5.99 -14.31 -18.75
C VAL A 200 5.77 -12.80 -18.78
N TYR A 201 5.63 -12.25 -19.99
CA TYR A 201 5.32 -10.85 -20.18
C TYR A 201 4.17 -10.68 -21.14
N ILE A 202 3.07 -10.08 -20.66
CA ILE A 202 1.82 -9.93 -21.39
C ILE A 202 1.62 -8.45 -21.74
N THR A 203 1.35 -8.20 -23.01
CA THR A 203 1.08 -6.85 -23.50
C THR A 203 -0.20 -6.81 -24.33
N THR A 204 -0.82 -5.64 -24.38
CA THR A 204 -2.00 -5.35 -25.20
C THR A 204 -1.70 -4.22 -26.18
N PRO A 205 -0.87 -4.46 -27.22
CA PRO A 205 -0.34 -3.41 -28.10
C PRO A 205 -1.39 -2.71 -28.95
N LYS A 206 -2.57 -3.33 -29.12
CA LYS A 206 -3.71 -2.76 -29.80
C LYS A 206 -4.96 -3.03 -28.94
N VAL A 207 -5.61 -1.95 -28.52
CA VAL A 207 -6.85 -2.00 -27.75
C VAL A 207 -7.87 -1.11 -28.43
N GLU A 208 -8.95 -1.71 -28.88
CA GLU A 208 -10.11 -1.04 -29.44
C GLU A 208 -11.37 -1.52 -28.68
N LYS A 209 -12.44 -0.75 -28.69
CA LYS A 209 -13.64 -1.00 -27.88
C LYS A 209 -14.18 -2.45 -27.92
N TYR A 210 -13.97 -3.18 -29.02
CA TYR A 210 -14.49 -4.54 -29.20
C TYR A 210 -13.47 -5.51 -29.78
N ARG A 211 -12.22 -5.10 -29.92
CA ARG A 211 -11.15 -5.92 -30.50
C ARG A 211 -9.81 -5.51 -29.92
N SER A 212 -9.13 -6.48 -29.34
CA SER A 212 -7.80 -6.27 -28.78
C SER A 212 -6.79 -7.29 -29.35
N THR A 213 -5.53 -6.93 -29.34
CA THR A 213 -4.44 -7.86 -29.59
C THR A 213 -3.72 -8.12 -28.29
N VAL A 214 -3.62 -9.37 -27.87
CA VAL A 214 -2.86 -9.80 -26.71
C VAL A 214 -1.59 -10.50 -27.21
N LYS A 215 -0.43 -10.05 -26.74
CA LYS A 215 0.85 -10.70 -26.97
C LYS A 215 1.42 -11.19 -25.66
N ALA A 216 1.95 -12.39 -25.65
CA ALA A 216 2.70 -12.93 -24.54
C ALA A 216 4.06 -13.45 -25.01
N SER A 217 5.10 -13.14 -24.24
CA SER A 217 6.44 -13.75 -24.38
C SER A 217 6.80 -14.50 -23.10
N PHE A 218 7.57 -15.56 -23.20
CA PHE A 218 8.04 -16.36 -22.08
C PHE A 218 9.31 -17.14 -22.43
N ASP A 219 10.14 -17.39 -21.42
CA ASP A 219 11.36 -18.18 -21.55
C ASP A 219 11.13 -19.60 -21.00
N VAL A 220 11.82 -20.57 -21.57
CA VAL A 220 11.82 -21.96 -21.11
C VAL A 220 13.26 -22.36 -20.72
N ASN A 221 13.42 -22.83 -19.49
CA ASN A 221 14.67 -23.41 -19.00
C ASN A 221 14.65 -24.92 -19.20
N GLY A 222 15.83 -25.51 -19.44
CA GLY A 222 16.03 -26.95 -19.63
C GLY A 222 16.05 -27.38 -21.11
N GLN A 223 16.10 -28.68 -21.36
CA GLN A 223 16.07 -29.24 -22.72
C GLN A 223 14.64 -29.25 -23.25
N SER A 224 14.43 -28.54 -24.36
CA SER A 224 13.09 -28.33 -24.91
C SER A 224 12.97 -28.66 -26.40
N ASP A 225 13.93 -29.39 -26.97
CA ASP A 225 13.90 -29.78 -28.38
C ASP A 225 12.65 -30.61 -28.72
N GLY A 226 11.85 -30.11 -29.64
CA GLY A 226 10.60 -30.73 -30.07
C GLY A 226 9.43 -30.51 -29.10
N PHE A 227 9.59 -29.66 -28.07
CA PHE A 227 8.50 -29.28 -27.18
C PHE A 227 7.56 -28.26 -27.84
N THR A 228 6.33 -28.20 -27.30
CA THR A 228 5.31 -27.22 -27.71
C THR A 228 4.69 -26.59 -26.48
N ALA A 229 4.18 -25.39 -26.61
CA ALA A 229 3.29 -24.79 -25.60
C ALA A 229 1.90 -24.59 -26.17
N SER A 230 0.88 -25.03 -25.43
CA SER A 230 -0.50 -24.58 -25.62
C SER A 230 -0.75 -23.40 -24.71
N VAL A 231 -1.19 -22.29 -25.26
CA VAL A 231 -1.44 -21.06 -24.52
C VAL A 231 -2.91 -20.72 -24.60
N TYR A 232 -3.51 -20.46 -23.44
CA TYR A 232 -4.93 -20.27 -23.29
C TYR A 232 -5.22 -18.90 -22.66
N ILE A 233 -6.30 -18.24 -23.11
CA ILE A 233 -6.91 -17.11 -22.40
C ILE A 233 -8.19 -17.59 -21.75
N LYS A 234 -8.31 -17.44 -20.45
CA LYS A 234 -9.49 -17.79 -19.64
C LYS A 234 -10.06 -16.51 -18.99
N ASN A 235 -11.40 -16.50 -18.80
CA ASN A 235 -12.06 -15.45 -18.06
C ASN A 235 -11.93 -15.66 -16.53
N SER A 236 -12.47 -14.74 -15.74
CA SER A 236 -12.46 -14.79 -14.26
C SER A 236 -13.14 -16.05 -13.68
N ASP A 237 -14.04 -16.69 -14.41
CA ASP A 237 -14.70 -17.95 -14.01
C ASP A 237 -13.89 -19.19 -14.42
N GLY A 238 -12.70 -19.01 -14.99
CA GLY A 238 -11.86 -20.09 -15.50
C GLY A 238 -12.30 -20.69 -16.84
N LYS A 239 -13.31 -20.08 -17.51
CA LYS A 239 -13.79 -20.54 -18.80
C LYS A 239 -12.80 -20.19 -19.91
N LEU A 240 -12.42 -21.19 -20.71
CA LEU A 240 -11.60 -21.01 -21.89
C LEU A 240 -12.30 -20.11 -22.93
N LEU A 241 -11.59 -19.07 -23.35
CA LEU A 241 -12.03 -18.15 -24.41
C LEU A 241 -11.26 -18.35 -25.71
N TYR A 242 -9.93 -18.42 -25.63
CA TYR A 242 -9.04 -18.53 -26.79
C TYR A 242 -7.91 -19.48 -26.50
N GLU A 243 -7.39 -20.12 -27.56
CA GLU A 243 -6.21 -20.97 -27.51
C GLU A 243 -5.31 -20.76 -28.73
N THR A 244 -4.03 -20.97 -28.54
CA THR A 244 -3.02 -21.04 -29.59
C THR A 244 -1.93 -22.02 -29.21
N ASN A 245 -1.16 -22.50 -30.19
CA ASN A 245 -0.05 -23.39 -29.94
C ASN A 245 1.22 -22.83 -30.61
N THR A 246 2.36 -23.00 -29.95
CA THR A 246 3.65 -22.57 -30.48
C THR A 246 4.69 -23.64 -30.22
N PRO A 247 5.58 -23.93 -31.20
CA PRO A 247 6.77 -24.73 -30.95
C PRO A 247 7.72 -23.95 -30.00
N ILE A 248 8.40 -24.67 -29.13
CA ILE A 248 9.36 -24.06 -28.21
C ILE A 248 10.70 -23.87 -28.92
N ASN A 249 11.17 -22.63 -28.92
CA ASN A 249 12.52 -22.24 -29.34
C ASN A 249 13.42 -22.09 -28.11
N SER A 250 14.72 -22.14 -28.31
CA SER A 250 15.69 -22.32 -27.21
C SER A 250 15.75 -21.18 -26.18
N GLU A 251 15.30 -19.97 -26.49
CA GLU A 251 15.49 -18.84 -25.58
C GLU A 251 14.20 -18.09 -25.28
N SER A 252 13.53 -17.47 -26.26
CA SER A 252 12.31 -16.71 -26.05
C SER A 252 11.19 -17.15 -26.99
N ASN A 253 10.01 -17.33 -26.42
CA ASN A 253 8.83 -17.81 -27.13
C ASN A 253 7.77 -16.72 -27.13
N ASN A 254 7.09 -16.55 -28.26
CA ASN A 254 6.10 -15.52 -28.45
C ASN A 254 4.81 -16.09 -29.00
N VAL A 255 3.68 -15.61 -28.47
CA VAL A 255 2.34 -15.89 -28.98
C VAL A 255 1.56 -14.61 -29.15
N GLU A 256 0.61 -14.63 -30.08
CA GLU A 256 -0.23 -13.47 -30.37
C GLU A 256 -1.67 -13.92 -30.61
N PHE A 257 -2.62 -13.30 -29.89
CA PHE A 257 -4.05 -13.42 -30.10
C PHE A 257 -4.51 -12.12 -30.77
N LYS A 258 -4.84 -12.18 -32.05
CA LYS A 258 -5.21 -11.00 -32.85
C LYS A 258 -6.70 -10.76 -32.86
N ASP A 259 -7.10 -9.50 -32.75
CA ASP A 259 -8.46 -9.00 -32.93
C ASP A 259 -9.51 -9.80 -32.11
N VAL A 260 -9.15 -10.20 -30.88
CA VAL A 260 -10.02 -10.92 -29.94
C VAL A 260 -10.95 -9.95 -29.20
N PRO A 261 -12.24 -10.24 -29.11
CA PRO A 261 -13.17 -9.45 -28.31
C PRO A 261 -13.01 -9.79 -26.82
N LEU A 262 -12.35 -8.90 -26.09
CA LEU A 262 -12.13 -8.99 -24.65
C LEU A 262 -12.70 -7.75 -23.98
N GLU A 263 -13.26 -7.92 -22.78
CA GLU A 263 -13.69 -6.82 -21.91
C GLU A 263 -12.46 -6.05 -21.43
N LEU A 264 -12.59 -4.73 -21.35
CA LEU A 264 -11.50 -3.89 -20.90
C LEU A 264 -11.42 -3.87 -19.38
N TRP A 265 -10.21 -3.84 -18.85
CA TRP A 265 -9.96 -3.49 -17.46
C TRP A 265 -10.08 -1.97 -17.29
N ASP A 266 -10.87 -1.54 -16.31
CA ASP A 266 -11.08 -0.13 -15.99
C ASP A 266 -11.22 0.02 -14.48
N ILE A 267 -10.99 1.22 -13.95
CA ILE A 267 -11.12 1.53 -12.52
C ILE A 267 -12.54 1.29 -11.99
N ASP A 268 -13.56 1.39 -12.83
CA ASP A 268 -14.96 1.18 -12.46
C ASP A 268 -15.43 -0.26 -12.73
N THR A 269 -14.79 -0.96 -13.68
CA THR A 269 -15.09 -2.33 -14.10
C THR A 269 -13.81 -3.13 -14.31
N PRO A 270 -13.11 -3.49 -13.22
CA PRO A 270 -11.80 -4.14 -13.29
C PRO A 270 -11.92 -5.62 -13.71
N TYR A 271 -11.86 -5.87 -15.01
CA TYR A 271 -11.98 -7.22 -15.56
C TYR A 271 -10.61 -7.88 -15.74
N ILE A 272 -10.41 -9.03 -15.10
CA ILE A 272 -9.15 -9.78 -15.10
C ILE A 272 -9.30 -11.07 -15.88
N TYR A 273 -8.29 -11.38 -16.71
CA TYR A 273 -8.12 -12.64 -17.43
C TYR A 273 -6.95 -13.43 -16.84
N THR A 274 -6.93 -14.73 -17.12
CA THR A 274 -5.78 -15.60 -16.89
C THR A 274 -5.22 -16.06 -18.21
N LEU A 275 -3.90 -15.87 -18.41
CA LEU A 275 -3.14 -16.51 -19.45
C LEU A 275 -2.51 -17.78 -18.86
N GLU A 276 -2.92 -18.95 -19.35
CA GLU A 276 -2.36 -20.24 -18.95
C GLU A 276 -1.40 -20.74 -20.05
N ILE A 277 -0.19 -21.11 -19.68
CA ILE A 277 0.80 -21.71 -20.56
C ILE A 277 1.02 -23.16 -20.15
N CYS A 278 0.68 -24.08 -21.02
CA CYS A 278 0.86 -25.51 -20.84
C CYS A 278 2.01 -26.03 -21.70
N LEU A 279 3.16 -26.30 -21.09
CA LEU A 279 4.33 -26.84 -21.77
C LEU A 279 4.18 -28.36 -21.95
N LYS A 280 4.38 -28.83 -23.18
CA LYS A 280 4.26 -30.25 -23.54
C LYS A 280 5.57 -30.76 -24.18
N ASP A 281 5.94 -31.99 -23.84
CA ASP A 281 7.08 -32.65 -24.45
C ASP A 281 6.80 -33.08 -25.92
N LYS A 282 7.79 -33.67 -26.56
CA LYS A 282 7.67 -34.16 -27.93
C LYS A 282 6.61 -35.28 -28.13
N ASP A 283 6.23 -35.96 -27.06
CA ASP A 283 5.22 -37.02 -27.05
C ASP A 283 3.83 -36.49 -26.69
N GLY A 284 3.71 -35.18 -26.39
CA GLY A 284 2.48 -34.47 -26.03
C GLY A 284 2.12 -34.56 -24.56
N ASN A 285 3.00 -35.06 -23.69
CA ASN A 285 2.75 -35.10 -22.23
C ASN A 285 2.91 -33.72 -21.65
N MET A 286 2.01 -33.36 -20.72
CA MET A 286 2.09 -32.11 -19.95
C MET A 286 3.30 -32.14 -19.01
N ILE A 287 4.18 -31.16 -19.13
CA ILE A 287 5.42 -31.05 -18.34
C ILE A 287 5.30 -29.95 -17.30
N ASP A 288 4.81 -28.77 -17.68
CA ASP A 288 4.68 -27.62 -16.78
C ASP A 288 3.44 -26.81 -17.13
N THR A 289 2.87 -26.13 -16.13
CA THR A 289 1.74 -25.20 -16.32
C THR A 289 1.96 -23.95 -15.52
N VAL A 290 1.78 -22.79 -16.14
CA VAL A 290 1.92 -21.47 -15.54
C VAL A 290 0.68 -20.65 -15.83
N ASP A 291 0.12 -20.05 -14.78
CA ASP A 291 -0.96 -19.09 -14.86
C ASP A 291 -0.42 -17.68 -14.54
N GLU A 292 -0.76 -16.70 -15.39
CA GLU A 292 -0.51 -15.27 -15.14
C GLU A 292 -1.80 -14.49 -15.34
N THR A 293 -2.10 -13.60 -14.41
CA THR A 293 -3.25 -12.70 -14.53
C THR A 293 -2.91 -11.46 -15.34
N PHE A 294 -3.87 -10.93 -16.07
CA PHE A 294 -3.71 -9.68 -16.82
C PHE A 294 -5.05 -9.00 -17.08
N GLY A 295 -5.00 -7.70 -17.36
CA GLY A 295 -6.15 -6.92 -17.83
C GLY A 295 -5.87 -6.30 -19.20
N VAL A 296 -6.91 -6.18 -20.00
CA VAL A 296 -6.81 -5.52 -21.32
C VAL A 296 -7.14 -4.05 -21.15
N ARG A 297 -6.19 -3.19 -21.38
CA ARG A 297 -6.38 -1.75 -21.26
C ARG A 297 -5.42 -0.95 -22.15
N LYS A 298 -5.80 0.31 -22.39
CA LYS A 298 -4.98 1.33 -23.04
C LYS A 298 -4.74 2.48 -22.06
N ILE A 299 -3.48 2.85 -21.85
CA ILE A 299 -3.11 4.06 -21.12
C ILE A 299 -2.43 5.05 -22.07
N GLU A 300 -2.78 6.32 -21.92
CA GLU A 300 -2.19 7.44 -22.68
C GLU A 300 -1.99 8.62 -21.74
N TYR A 301 -0.98 9.41 -22.01
CA TYR A 301 -0.70 10.64 -21.25
C TYR A 301 -0.11 11.71 -22.18
N SER A 302 -0.56 12.92 -22.00
CA SER A 302 -0.06 14.06 -22.78
C SER A 302 -0.25 15.39 -22.04
N VAL A 303 0.49 16.40 -22.47
CA VAL A 303 0.37 17.76 -21.91
C VAL A 303 -0.98 18.43 -22.25
N SER A 304 -1.63 18.02 -23.34
CA SER A 304 -2.86 18.67 -23.83
C SER A 304 -4.15 17.98 -23.36
N GLU A 305 -4.11 16.65 -23.12
CA GLU A 305 -5.31 15.87 -22.82
C GLU A 305 -5.23 15.17 -21.46
N GLY A 306 -4.11 15.29 -20.74
CA GLY A 306 -3.92 14.64 -19.45
C GLY A 306 -3.71 13.14 -19.54
N PHE A 307 -4.14 12.42 -18.52
CA PHE A 307 -4.14 10.96 -18.47
C PHE A 307 -5.46 10.40 -19.01
N LYS A 308 -5.36 9.37 -19.85
CA LYS A 308 -6.53 8.63 -20.37
C LYS A 308 -6.39 7.14 -20.09
N LEU A 309 -7.50 6.54 -19.69
CA LEU A 309 -7.69 5.10 -19.59
C LEU A 309 -8.78 4.69 -20.58
N ASN A 310 -8.45 3.81 -21.52
CA ASN A 310 -9.38 3.33 -22.55
C ASN A 310 -10.05 4.47 -23.34
N ASP A 311 -9.25 5.44 -23.81
CA ASP A 311 -9.65 6.65 -24.52
C ASP A 311 -10.48 7.66 -23.68
N ARG A 312 -10.80 7.34 -22.42
CA ARG A 312 -11.54 8.19 -21.48
C ARG A 312 -10.57 9.01 -20.61
N PRO A 313 -10.71 10.33 -20.54
CA PRO A 313 -9.95 11.14 -19.59
C PRO A 313 -10.24 10.69 -18.14
N VAL A 314 -9.20 10.54 -17.35
CA VAL A 314 -9.27 10.19 -15.93
C VAL A 314 -8.40 11.16 -15.14
N LEU A 315 -9.02 11.88 -14.21
CA LEU A 315 -8.29 12.66 -13.23
C LEU A 315 -7.73 11.70 -12.18
N LEU A 316 -6.40 11.65 -12.01
CA LEU A 316 -5.78 10.81 -11.01
C LEU A 316 -5.92 11.47 -9.64
N THR A 317 -6.80 10.90 -8.82
CA THR A 317 -7.05 11.28 -7.43
C THR A 317 -6.34 10.27 -6.53
N GLY A 318 -5.10 10.59 -6.17
CA GLY A 318 -4.18 9.63 -5.61
C GLY A 318 -3.87 9.83 -4.13
N ALA A 319 -3.30 8.78 -3.54
CA ALA A 319 -2.75 8.78 -2.20
C ALA A 319 -1.41 8.03 -2.13
N CYS A 320 -0.48 8.53 -1.32
CA CYS A 320 0.70 7.78 -0.92
C CYS A 320 0.32 6.77 0.17
N VAL A 321 0.90 5.56 0.10
CA VAL A 321 0.65 4.50 1.09
C VAL A 321 1.94 3.81 1.48
N HIS A 322 2.14 3.57 2.78
CA HIS A 322 3.22 2.73 3.29
C HIS A 322 2.84 1.25 3.32
N SER A 323 3.85 0.39 3.46
CA SER A 323 3.68 -1.06 3.41
C SER A 323 3.09 -1.66 4.69
N ASP A 324 3.08 -0.93 5.81
CA ASP A 324 2.50 -1.43 7.06
C ASP A 324 0.97 -1.51 7.01
N ASN A 325 0.40 -2.30 7.91
CA ASN A 325 -1.03 -2.54 8.06
C ASN A 325 -1.52 -2.07 9.45
N GLY A 326 -1.11 -0.88 9.86
CA GLY A 326 -1.52 -0.26 11.11
C GLY A 326 -1.20 -1.14 12.33
N LEU A 327 -2.22 -1.49 13.10
CA LEU A 327 -2.06 -2.21 14.38
C LEU A 327 -1.45 -3.62 14.26
N ILE A 328 -1.39 -4.19 13.07
CA ILE A 328 -0.76 -5.49 12.84
C ILE A 328 0.68 -5.38 12.33
N GLY A 329 1.22 -4.15 12.29
CA GLY A 329 2.58 -3.87 11.85
C GLY A 329 2.78 -4.12 10.37
N ALA A 330 3.96 -4.59 9.99
CA ALA A 330 4.29 -4.88 8.59
C ALA A 330 3.71 -6.20 8.06
N ARG A 331 3.02 -7.00 8.90
CA ARG A 331 2.49 -8.31 8.49
C ARG A 331 1.49 -8.16 7.35
N SER A 332 1.88 -8.65 6.17
CA SER A 332 1.14 -8.53 4.91
C SER A 332 0.27 -9.77 4.70
N TYR A 333 -0.84 -9.84 5.43
CA TYR A 333 -1.88 -10.84 5.18
C TYR A 333 -2.72 -10.42 3.97
N ASP A 334 -3.12 -11.36 3.12
CA ASP A 334 -3.97 -11.08 1.95
C ASP A 334 -5.22 -10.28 2.31
N ALA A 335 -5.88 -10.64 3.42
CA ALA A 335 -7.07 -9.93 3.88
C ALA A 335 -6.78 -8.49 4.37
N ALA A 336 -5.57 -8.21 4.86
CA ALA A 336 -5.17 -6.87 5.27
C ALA A 336 -4.90 -5.98 4.05
N GLU A 337 -4.20 -6.51 3.05
CA GLU A 337 -3.95 -5.78 1.80
C GLU A 337 -5.27 -5.51 1.05
N ALA A 338 -6.18 -6.51 1.01
CA ALA A 338 -7.52 -6.33 0.44
C ALA A 338 -8.33 -5.24 1.16
N HIS A 339 -8.25 -5.20 2.49
CA HIS A 339 -8.92 -4.18 3.28
C HIS A 339 -8.33 -2.78 3.05
N LYS A 340 -7.00 -2.67 2.99
CA LYS A 340 -6.29 -1.43 2.68
C LYS A 340 -6.76 -0.82 1.35
N VAL A 341 -6.75 -1.62 0.27
CA VAL A 341 -7.20 -1.18 -1.06
C VAL A 341 -8.68 -0.79 -1.05
N LYS A 342 -9.52 -1.57 -0.37
CA LYS A 342 -10.95 -1.28 -0.22
C LYS A 342 -11.19 0.07 0.46
N MET A 343 -10.52 0.33 1.57
CA MET A 343 -10.69 1.59 2.31
C MET A 343 -10.27 2.80 1.49
N LEU A 344 -9.19 2.70 0.72
CA LEU A 344 -8.75 3.75 -0.20
C LEU A 344 -9.79 3.99 -1.31
N LYS A 345 -10.32 2.92 -1.90
CA LYS A 345 -11.36 3.02 -2.93
C LYS A 345 -12.63 3.67 -2.39
N GLU A 346 -13.08 3.27 -1.21
CA GLU A 346 -14.27 3.83 -0.55
C GLU A 346 -14.06 5.30 -0.13
N ALA A 347 -12.81 5.72 0.13
CA ALA A 347 -12.46 7.11 0.37
C ALA A 347 -12.43 7.98 -0.89
N GLY A 348 -12.66 7.40 -2.08
CA GLY A 348 -12.73 8.11 -3.35
C GLY A 348 -11.39 8.19 -4.11
N PHE A 349 -10.34 7.55 -3.63
CA PHE A 349 -9.09 7.44 -4.36
C PHE A 349 -9.23 6.46 -5.54
N ASN A 350 -8.67 6.82 -6.69
CA ASN A 350 -8.58 5.95 -7.86
C ASN A 350 -7.14 5.54 -8.19
N ALA A 351 -6.17 6.09 -7.48
CA ALA A 351 -4.76 5.81 -7.67
C ALA A 351 -4.00 5.77 -6.34
N VAL A 352 -2.89 5.03 -6.29
CA VAL A 352 -1.96 5.01 -5.17
C VAL A 352 -0.52 5.10 -5.65
N ARG A 353 0.36 5.60 -4.79
CA ARG A 353 1.82 5.53 -4.93
C ARG A 353 2.37 4.70 -3.77
N THR A 354 3.12 3.64 -4.08
CA THR A 354 3.68 2.72 -3.07
C THR A 354 4.96 3.32 -2.46
N SER A 355 4.78 4.16 -1.45
CA SER A 355 5.87 4.94 -0.83
C SER A 355 6.65 4.12 0.18
N HIS A 356 7.94 4.03 0.13
CA HIS A 356 8.89 4.34 -0.96
C HIS A 356 9.66 3.06 -1.23
N ASN A 357 8.96 1.98 -1.59
CA ASN A 357 9.50 0.63 -1.67
C ASN A 357 8.56 -0.32 -2.43
N HIS A 358 9.08 -1.49 -2.79
CA HIS A 358 8.31 -2.54 -3.47
C HIS A 358 7.10 -2.96 -2.65
N PRO A 359 5.88 -2.92 -3.22
CA PRO A 359 4.67 -3.38 -2.54
C PRO A 359 4.62 -4.89 -2.39
N ALA A 360 3.70 -5.37 -1.55
CA ALA A 360 3.37 -6.79 -1.48
C ALA A 360 2.67 -7.23 -2.78
N PRO A 361 2.94 -8.45 -3.31
CA PRO A 361 2.21 -8.98 -4.45
C PRO A 361 0.70 -8.96 -4.27
N SER A 362 0.21 -9.38 -3.10
CA SER A 362 -1.23 -9.38 -2.77
C SER A 362 -1.86 -7.98 -2.76
N PHE A 363 -1.10 -6.92 -2.45
CA PHE A 363 -1.58 -5.54 -2.59
C PHE A 363 -1.87 -5.17 -4.05
N LEU A 364 -0.98 -5.56 -4.98
CA LEU A 364 -1.16 -5.32 -6.41
C LEU A 364 -2.30 -6.16 -6.99
N ASP A 365 -2.41 -7.44 -6.59
CA ASP A 365 -3.54 -8.29 -6.95
C ASP A 365 -4.88 -7.65 -6.55
N GLU A 366 -4.92 -7.01 -5.38
CA GLU A 366 -6.12 -6.30 -4.92
C GLU A 366 -6.36 -5.00 -5.68
N CYS A 367 -5.32 -4.25 -6.02
CA CYS A 367 -5.45 -3.08 -6.88
C CYS A 367 -6.01 -3.46 -8.25
N ASP A 368 -5.56 -4.58 -8.81
CA ASP A 368 -6.10 -5.12 -10.06
C ASP A 368 -7.59 -5.48 -9.95
N ARG A 369 -7.98 -6.17 -8.86
CA ARG A 369 -9.35 -6.64 -8.64
C ARG A 369 -10.34 -5.52 -8.27
N GLN A 370 -9.87 -4.50 -7.57
CA GLN A 370 -10.72 -3.41 -7.09
C GLN A 370 -10.67 -2.16 -7.98
N GLY A 371 -9.78 -2.12 -8.97
CA GLY A 371 -9.66 -1.00 -9.90
C GLY A 371 -9.02 0.23 -9.27
N ILE A 372 -7.84 0.07 -8.66
CA ILE A 372 -6.97 1.16 -8.19
C ILE A 372 -5.73 1.21 -9.08
N LEU A 373 -5.40 2.37 -9.64
CA LEU A 373 -4.19 2.58 -10.42
C LEU A 373 -2.97 2.70 -9.49
N VAL A 374 -1.79 2.28 -9.95
CA VAL A 374 -0.59 2.22 -9.11
C VAL A 374 0.59 2.92 -9.79
N ILE A 375 1.26 3.82 -9.06
CA ILE A 375 2.65 4.20 -9.28
C ILE A 375 3.49 3.27 -8.41
N ASP A 376 4.20 2.35 -9.05
CA ASP A 376 4.99 1.33 -8.36
C ASP A 376 6.41 1.85 -8.14
N GLU A 377 6.79 2.05 -6.86
CA GLU A 377 8.01 2.76 -6.50
C GLU A 377 9.10 1.83 -5.98
N ALA A 378 10.32 1.99 -6.53
CA ALA A 378 11.44 1.12 -6.24
C ALA A 378 12.20 1.51 -4.97
N PHE A 379 12.58 2.79 -4.84
CA PHE A 379 13.54 3.24 -3.83
C PHE A 379 13.19 4.60 -3.23
N ASP A 380 13.43 4.79 -1.91
CA ASP A 380 13.30 6.08 -1.23
C ASP A 380 14.41 7.08 -1.61
N GLY A 381 15.61 6.61 -1.82
CA GLY A 381 16.77 7.41 -2.17
C GLY A 381 17.84 6.58 -2.86
N TRP A 382 18.94 7.24 -3.24
CA TRP A 382 19.99 6.51 -3.95
C TRP A 382 21.27 6.42 -3.09
N ARG A 383 22.38 7.14 -3.43
CA ARG A 383 23.68 6.96 -2.79
C ARG A 383 23.88 7.78 -1.51
N TRP A 384 23.21 8.94 -1.41
CA TRP A 384 23.32 9.76 -0.22
C TRP A 384 22.23 9.37 0.77
N GLU A 385 22.68 9.07 1.98
CA GLU A 385 21.84 8.60 3.05
C GLU A 385 20.82 9.63 3.54
N LYS A 386 19.60 9.20 3.80
CA LYS A 386 18.60 9.92 4.59
C LYS A 386 18.66 9.49 6.05
N ARG A 387 19.10 8.25 6.28
CA ARG A 387 19.35 7.66 7.60
C ARG A 387 20.67 6.88 7.59
N PRO A 388 21.36 6.77 8.75
CA PRO A 388 22.70 6.20 8.82
C PRO A 388 22.89 4.80 8.24
N PHE A 389 21.84 3.98 8.26
CA PHE A 389 21.87 2.59 7.82
C PHE A 389 20.81 2.26 6.76
N ASP A 390 20.33 3.27 6.02
CA ASP A 390 19.36 3.06 4.96
C ASP A 390 19.95 2.35 3.73
N TYR A 391 19.09 2.10 2.74
CA TYR A 391 19.46 1.34 1.53
C TYR A 391 20.59 1.99 0.71
N SER A 392 20.93 3.26 0.94
CA SER A 392 22.06 3.92 0.26
C SER A 392 23.38 3.17 0.40
N LYS A 393 23.55 2.40 1.48
CA LYS A 393 24.74 1.56 1.73
C LYS A 393 24.85 0.39 0.74
N HIS A 394 23.78 0.01 0.10
CA HIS A 394 23.66 -1.21 -0.70
C HIS A 394 23.38 -0.95 -2.19
N ILE A 395 22.84 0.22 -2.54
CA ILE A 395 22.31 0.51 -3.86
C ILE A 395 23.33 0.30 -4.99
N ASP A 396 24.58 0.70 -4.81
CA ASP A 396 25.60 0.55 -5.88
C ASP A 396 25.84 -0.91 -6.29
N GLN A 397 25.65 -1.85 -5.36
CA GLN A 397 25.81 -3.28 -5.62
C GLN A 397 24.51 -3.95 -6.05
N TRP A 398 23.37 -3.50 -5.57
CA TRP A 398 22.12 -4.26 -5.63
C TRP A 398 21.01 -3.63 -6.48
N TRP A 399 21.12 -2.36 -6.89
CA TRP A 399 20.08 -1.64 -7.62
C TRP A 399 19.52 -2.39 -8.82
N ASP A 400 20.40 -3.05 -9.61
CA ASP A 400 20.02 -3.79 -10.82
C ASP A 400 19.17 -5.02 -10.48
N ALA A 401 19.59 -5.79 -9.48
CA ALA A 401 18.88 -6.97 -9.04
C ALA A 401 17.55 -6.64 -8.37
N ASP A 402 17.51 -5.54 -7.60
CA ASP A 402 16.28 -5.12 -6.90
C ASP A 402 15.27 -4.52 -7.88
N LEU A 403 15.70 -3.64 -8.80
CA LEU A 403 14.81 -3.07 -9.81
C LEU A 403 14.29 -4.12 -10.79
N LYS A 404 15.14 -5.09 -11.20
CA LYS A 404 14.69 -6.24 -12.00
C LYS A 404 13.65 -7.08 -11.27
N SER A 405 13.86 -7.31 -9.98
CA SER A 405 12.91 -8.05 -9.15
C SER A 405 11.53 -7.37 -9.14
N LEU A 406 11.47 -6.05 -8.97
CA LEU A 406 10.24 -5.28 -9.02
C LEU A 406 9.55 -5.42 -10.39
N VAL A 407 10.25 -4.98 -11.46
CA VAL A 407 9.62 -4.86 -12.78
C VAL A 407 9.22 -6.22 -13.35
N LEU A 408 10.08 -7.25 -13.25
CA LEU A 408 9.78 -8.58 -13.79
C LEU A 408 8.64 -9.28 -13.06
N ARG A 409 8.53 -9.05 -11.73
CA ARG A 409 7.44 -9.60 -10.91
C ARG A 409 6.11 -8.94 -11.28
N ASP A 410 6.11 -7.59 -11.46
CA ASP A 410 4.88 -6.81 -11.40
C ASP A 410 4.36 -6.33 -12.77
N ARG A 411 5.14 -6.45 -13.85
CA ARG A 411 4.79 -5.88 -15.17
C ARG A 411 3.51 -6.41 -15.81
N ASN A 412 2.91 -7.51 -15.32
CA ASN A 412 1.65 -8.04 -15.84
C ASN A 412 0.41 -7.43 -15.16
N HIS A 413 0.57 -6.72 -14.03
CA HIS A 413 -0.54 -6.05 -13.32
C HIS A 413 -1.13 -4.92 -14.16
N PRO A 414 -2.43 -4.95 -14.51
CA PRO A 414 -3.08 -3.86 -15.25
C PRO A 414 -3.22 -2.59 -14.42
N SER A 415 -3.22 -2.67 -13.10
CA SER A 415 -3.28 -1.51 -12.20
C SER A 415 -2.05 -0.60 -12.31
N ILE A 416 -0.86 -1.16 -12.57
CA ILE A 416 0.37 -0.37 -12.65
C ILE A 416 0.37 0.51 -13.89
N ILE A 417 0.50 1.82 -13.70
CA ILE A 417 0.53 2.82 -14.78
C ILE A 417 1.89 3.50 -14.96
N CYS A 418 2.80 3.36 -13.98
CA CYS A 418 4.11 4.00 -14.02
C CYS A 418 5.09 3.32 -13.06
N TRP A 419 6.37 3.29 -13.43
CA TRP A 419 7.49 2.91 -12.57
C TRP A 419 8.12 4.15 -11.96
N SER A 420 8.22 4.22 -10.63
CA SER A 420 8.94 5.28 -9.94
C SER A 420 10.30 4.79 -9.46
N ILE A 421 11.36 5.49 -9.89
CA ILE A 421 12.74 5.06 -9.66
C ILE A 421 13.40 5.68 -8.42
N GLY A 422 12.72 6.61 -7.74
CA GLY A 422 13.27 7.23 -6.53
C GLY A 422 12.40 8.34 -5.98
N ASN A 423 12.63 8.64 -4.71
CA ASN A 423 11.97 9.67 -3.94
C ASN A 423 12.99 10.65 -3.35
N GLU A 424 12.79 11.95 -3.54
CA GLU A 424 13.51 13.04 -2.88
C GLU A 424 15.01 12.81 -2.70
N VAL A 425 15.69 12.43 -3.80
CA VAL A 425 17.11 12.07 -3.75
C VAL A 425 17.96 13.22 -3.21
N ILE A 426 18.79 12.94 -2.21
CA ILE A 426 19.55 13.97 -1.48
C ILE A 426 20.67 14.56 -2.35
N GLU A 427 21.30 13.73 -3.20
CA GLU A 427 22.39 14.12 -4.09
C GLU A 427 21.95 14.93 -5.32
N ARG A 428 20.78 15.52 -5.32
CA ARG A 428 20.12 16.22 -6.44
C ARG A 428 20.96 17.30 -7.13
N LYS A 429 21.96 17.88 -6.45
CA LYS A 429 22.88 18.87 -7.00
C LYS A 429 24.12 18.27 -7.68
N GLN A 430 24.26 16.94 -7.69
CA GLN A 430 25.40 16.27 -8.30
C GLN A 430 25.05 15.78 -9.72
N ILE A 431 26.01 15.91 -10.65
CA ILE A 431 25.78 15.44 -12.03
C ILE A 431 25.56 13.92 -12.11
N GLU A 432 26.09 13.18 -11.16
CA GLU A 432 25.93 11.74 -11.04
C GLU A 432 24.48 11.31 -10.83
N VAL A 433 23.65 12.17 -10.27
CA VAL A 433 22.21 11.89 -10.09
C VAL A 433 21.50 11.67 -11.43
N VAL A 434 21.88 12.46 -12.45
CA VAL A 434 21.32 12.34 -13.82
C VAL A 434 21.72 11.00 -14.43
N LYS A 435 22.97 10.59 -14.28
CA LYS A 435 23.46 9.28 -14.77
C LYS A 435 22.75 8.12 -14.07
N THR A 436 22.47 8.28 -12.78
CA THR A 436 21.73 7.27 -12.01
C THR A 436 20.28 7.19 -12.47
N ALA A 437 19.60 8.32 -12.59
CA ALA A 437 18.23 8.39 -13.13
C ALA A 437 18.14 7.72 -14.49
N LYS A 438 19.06 8.07 -15.41
CA LYS A 438 19.12 7.45 -16.73
C LYS A 438 19.28 5.93 -16.65
N LYS A 439 20.21 5.44 -15.84
CA LYS A 439 20.46 4.00 -15.67
C LYS A 439 19.21 3.24 -15.18
N LEU A 440 18.56 3.78 -14.17
CA LEU A 440 17.35 3.16 -13.61
C LEU A 440 16.19 3.22 -14.60
N ALA A 441 15.97 4.38 -15.25
CA ALA A 441 14.92 4.56 -16.24
C ALA A 441 15.13 3.68 -17.47
N ASP A 442 16.36 3.57 -17.99
CA ASP A 442 16.69 2.72 -19.14
C ASP A 442 16.38 1.24 -18.82
N LEU A 443 16.69 0.77 -17.61
CA LEU A 443 16.37 -0.60 -17.21
C LEU A 443 14.85 -0.84 -17.13
N CYS A 444 14.09 0.09 -16.57
CA CYS A 444 12.62 0.00 -16.57
C CYS A 444 12.08 -0.10 -18.00
N ARG A 445 12.53 0.76 -18.91
CA ARG A 445 12.11 0.78 -20.32
C ARG A 445 12.55 -0.48 -21.10
N GLU A 446 13.70 -1.06 -20.74
CA GLU A 446 14.16 -2.34 -21.31
C GLU A 446 13.23 -3.50 -20.90
N LEU A 447 12.86 -3.56 -19.62
CA LEU A 447 12.05 -4.65 -19.06
C LEU A 447 10.56 -4.51 -19.33
N ASP A 448 10.08 -3.27 -19.42
CA ASP A 448 8.68 -2.92 -19.70
C ASP A 448 8.57 -1.61 -20.50
N PRO A 449 8.68 -1.65 -21.81
CA PRO A 449 8.56 -0.47 -22.67
C PRO A 449 7.13 0.09 -22.77
N ALA A 450 6.15 -0.57 -22.15
CA ALA A 450 4.74 -0.17 -22.24
C ALA A 450 4.34 0.87 -21.20
N ARG A 451 5.17 1.10 -20.18
CA ARG A 451 4.86 2.05 -19.08
C ARG A 451 5.89 3.16 -18.98
N PRO A 452 5.46 4.38 -18.62
CA PRO A 452 6.36 5.52 -18.36
C PRO A 452 7.15 5.33 -17.08
N VAL A 453 8.21 6.14 -16.95
CA VAL A 453 9.07 6.20 -15.77
C VAL A 453 8.97 7.58 -15.13
N THR A 454 8.92 7.64 -13.80
CA THR A 454 8.91 8.85 -12.99
C THR A 454 9.92 8.79 -11.85
N SER A 455 10.11 9.92 -11.20
CA SER A 455 10.75 10.06 -9.88
C SER A 455 10.11 11.22 -9.15
N ALA A 456 9.97 11.13 -7.83
CA ALA A 456 9.42 12.19 -7.00
C ALA A 456 10.54 13.18 -6.61
N LEU A 457 10.39 14.43 -7.03
CA LEU A 457 11.39 15.48 -6.86
C LEU A 457 10.94 16.50 -5.81
N CYS A 458 11.83 16.86 -4.90
CA CYS A 458 11.62 17.88 -3.88
C CYS A 458 12.82 18.79 -3.71
N THR A 459 12.59 20.05 -3.37
CA THR A 459 13.63 20.97 -2.91
C THR A 459 13.11 21.84 -1.77
N TRP A 460 13.97 22.11 -0.80
CA TRP A 460 13.71 23.04 0.30
C TRP A 460 14.39 24.41 0.09
N ASP A 461 15.05 24.58 -1.05
CA ASP A 461 15.68 25.84 -1.47
C ASP A 461 15.04 26.38 -2.75
N ASN A 462 15.47 27.54 -3.21
CA ASN A 462 14.91 28.20 -4.39
C ASN A 462 15.48 27.67 -5.72
N GLU A 463 16.38 26.69 -5.69
CA GLU A 463 17.09 26.18 -6.88
C GLU A 463 16.32 25.03 -7.53
N TRP A 464 15.08 25.26 -7.96
CA TRP A 464 14.26 24.22 -8.60
C TRP A 464 14.79 23.77 -9.96
N ASP A 465 15.28 24.71 -10.78
CA ASP A 465 15.75 24.42 -12.15
C ASP A 465 16.94 23.47 -12.21
N ILE A 466 17.61 23.23 -11.08
CA ILE A 466 18.70 22.25 -10.98
C ILE A 466 18.23 20.83 -11.30
N PHE A 467 16.93 20.55 -11.20
CA PHE A 467 16.35 19.26 -11.54
C PHE A 467 16.10 19.04 -13.04
N ASP A 468 16.20 20.07 -13.89
CA ASP A 468 15.90 19.92 -15.31
C ASP A 468 16.67 18.81 -16.02
N PRO A 469 17.99 18.62 -15.80
CA PRO A 469 18.71 17.51 -16.39
C PRO A 469 18.23 16.11 -15.91
N LEU A 470 17.81 16.02 -14.64
CA LEU A 470 17.22 14.79 -14.12
C LEU A 470 15.81 14.57 -14.66
N ALA A 471 15.00 15.63 -14.66
CA ALA A 471 13.62 15.59 -15.18
C ALA A 471 13.58 15.21 -16.67
N ALA A 472 14.62 15.53 -17.44
CA ALA A 472 14.74 15.15 -18.84
C ALA A 472 14.95 13.63 -19.07
N GLU A 473 15.34 12.89 -18.07
CA GLU A 473 15.44 11.42 -18.12
C GLU A 473 14.12 10.70 -17.80
N LEU A 474 13.08 11.45 -17.36
CA LEU A 474 11.79 10.96 -16.94
C LEU A 474 10.72 11.19 -18.01
N ASP A 475 9.73 10.30 -18.10
CA ASP A 475 8.58 10.47 -18.99
C ASP A 475 7.50 11.35 -18.34
N ILE A 476 7.36 11.27 -17.02
CA ILE A 476 6.47 12.08 -16.19
C ILE A 476 7.27 12.58 -14.99
N VAL A 477 7.20 13.88 -14.71
CA VAL A 477 7.97 14.47 -13.59
C VAL A 477 7.11 14.57 -12.35
N GLY A 478 7.58 13.97 -11.25
CA GLY A 478 6.93 14.02 -9.94
C GLY A 478 7.35 15.27 -9.14
N TYR A 479 6.37 15.93 -8.53
CA TYR A 479 6.57 17.12 -7.69
C TYR A 479 6.09 16.81 -6.28
N ASN A 480 6.97 16.83 -5.29
CA ASN A 480 6.58 16.74 -3.88
C ASN A 480 6.40 18.16 -3.34
N TYR A 481 5.16 18.53 -2.97
CA TYR A 481 4.77 19.82 -2.37
C TYR A 481 5.06 21.07 -3.23
N LEU A 482 5.38 20.91 -4.50
CA LEU A 482 5.86 21.98 -5.37
C LEU A 482 4.94 22.28 -6.57
N MET A 483 3.69 21.85 -6.53
CA MET A 483 2.75 22.02 -7.65
C MET A 483 2.44 23.50 -7.97
N HIS A 484 2.71 24.41 -7.04
CA HIS A 484 2.65 25.86 -7.31
C HIS A 484 3.63 26.34 -8.39
N LYS A 485 4.61 25.51 -8.78
CA LYS A 485 5.57 25.78 -9.87
C LYS A 485 5.09 25.27 -11.24
N ALA A 486 3.96 24.57 -11.31
CA ALA A 486 3.56 23.87 -12.53
C ALA A 486 3.32 24.80 -13.72
N GLU A 487 2.69 25.97 -13.52
CA GLU A 487 2.42 26.93 -14.59
C GLU A 487 3.72 27.56 -15.11
N ASP A 488 4.64 27.94 -14.22
CA ASP A 488 5.94 28.49 -14.61
C ASP A 488 6.78 27.46 -15.36
N ASP A 489 6.77 26.21 -14.90
CA ASP A 489 7.49 25.12 -15.56
C ASP A 489 6.88 24.76 -16.91
N HIS A 490 5.56 24.77 -17.05
CA HIS A 490 4.93 24.57 -18.34
C HIS A 490 5.28 25.67 -19.34
N ASN A 491 5.36 26.92 -18.89
CA ASN A 491 5.81 28.03 -19.73
C ASN A 491 7.26 27.88 -20.18
N ARG A 492 8.12 27.34 -19.32
CA ARG A 492 9.56 27.14 -19.56
C ARG A 492 9.86 25.87 -20.34
N VAL A 493 9.12 24.76 -20.05
CA VAL A 493 9.27 23.42 -20.64
C VAL A 493 7.89 22.91 -21.06
N PRO A 494 7.32 23.38 -22.20
CA PRO A 494 5.92 23.14 -22.57
C PRO A 494 5.54 21.66 -22.75
N ASP A 495 6.49 20.80 -23.05
CA ASP A 495 6.25 19.36 -23.28
C ASP A 495 6.32 18.51 -21.98
N ARG A 496 6.59 19.14 -20.82
CA ARG A 496 6.70 18.45 -19.55
C ARG A 496 5.34 18.02 -19.03
N ILE A 497 5.15 16.70 -18.88
CA ILE A 497 4.01 16.11 -18.16
C ILE A 497 4.36 16.04 -16.69
N MET A 498 3.43 16.45 -15.82
CA MET A 498 3.67 16.59 -14.39
C MET A 498 2.57 15.90 -13.59
N TRP A 499 2.89 15.46 -12.40
CA TRP A 499 1.95 15.14 -11.34
C TRP A 499 2.50 15.52 -9.97
N GLN A 500 1.64 15.76 -9.01
CA GLN A 500 2.04 15.98 -7.64
C GLN A 500 2.15 14.61 -6.95
N THR A 501 3.39 14.16 -6.75
CA THR A 501 3.68 12.85 -6.14
C THR A 501 3.53 12.86 -4.63
N GLU A 502 3.57 14.05 -4.00
CA GLU A 502 3.18 14.26 -2.60
C GLU A 502 2.57 15.64 -2.43
N SER A 503 1.46 15.71 -1.68
CA SER A 503 0.78 16.96 -1.35
C SER A 503 0.39 17.06 0.12
N TYR A 504 0.28 18.29 0.63
CA TYR A 504 -0.19 18.52 2.00
C TYR A 504 -1.67 18.17 2.15
N PRO A 505 -2.09 17.51 3.25
CA PRO A 505 -3.49 17.18 3.49
C PRO A 505 -4.42 18.39 3.50
N HIS A 506 -4.00 19.52 4.08
CA HIS A 506 -4.81 20.73 4.18
C HIS A 506 -5.04 21.46 2.85
N ASP A 507 -4.22 21.20 1.82
CA ASP A 507 -4.32 21.83 0.49
C ASP A 507 -5.26 21.08 -0.47
N ALA A 508 -6.13 20.22 0.03
CA ALA A 508 -6.98 19.33 -0.77
C ALA A 508 -7.74 20.04 -1.90
N PHE A 509 -8.35 21.22 -1.63
CA PHE A 509 -9.10 21.97 -2.63
C PHE A 509 -8.17 22.58 -3.71
N ASP A 510 -7.08 23.19 -3.29
CA ASP A 510 -6.18 23.88 -4.20
C ASP A 510 -5.47 22.90 -5.14
N ASN A 511 -5.07 21.73 -4.62
CA ASN A 511 -4.47 20.65 -5.40
C ASN A 511 -5.47 20.05 -6.40
N TRP A 512 -6.68 19.68 -5.91
CA TRP A 512 -7.74 19.19 -6.79
C TRP A 512 -8.09 20.19 -7.89
N SER A 513 -8.24 21.46 -7.54
CA SER A 513 -8.56 22.52 -8.49
C SER A 513 -7.49 22.67 -9.58
N ARG A 514 -6.21 22.65 -9.21
CA ARG A 514 -5.10 22.73 -10.19
C ARG A 514 -5.11 21.51 -11.11
N THR A 515 -5.17 20.31 -10.56
CA THR A 515 -5.19 19.07 -11.34
C THR A 515 -6.39 19.02 -12.29
N ALA A 516 -7.55 19.51 -11.86
CA ALA A 516 -8.75 19.53 -12.69
C ALA A 516 -8.70 20.57 -13.84
N ASN A 517 -7.92 21.66 -13.67
CA ASN A 517 -7.89 22.79 -14.63
C ASN A 517 -6.63 22.82 -15.50
N LEU A 518 -5.57 22.09 -15.13
CA LEU A 518 -4.29 22.12 -15.84
C LEU A 518 -4.04 20.73 -16.47
N PRO A 519 -4.29 20.53 -17.78
CA PRO A 519 -4.20 19.19 -18.40
C PRO A 519 -2.79 18.58 -18.35
N TYR A 520 -1.75 19.41 -18.29
CA TYR A 520 -0.37 18.94 -18.11
C TYR A 520 -0.02 18.49 -16.69
N VAL A 521 -0.94 18.67 -15.72
CA VAL A 521 -0.88 18.14 -14.35
C VAL A 521 -1.86 16.97 -14.26
N ILE A 522 -1.37 15.75 -14.46
CA ILE A 522 -2.21 14.58 -14.67
C ILE A 522 -2.71 13.90 -13.38
N GLY A 523 -2.25 14.33 -12.21
CA GLY A 523 -2.68 13.74 -10.92
C GLY A 523 -2.11 14.45 -9.70
N ASP A 524 -2.73 14.17 -8.55
CA ASP A 524 -2.31 14.58 -7.20
C ASP A 524 -2.37 13.39 -6.25
N PHE A 525 -1.33 13.20 -5.43
CA PHE A 525 -1.19 12.12 -4.46
C PHE A 525 -0.93 12.71 -3.08
N VAL A 526 -1.92 12.62 -2.19
CA VAL A 526 -1.78 13.17 -0.83
C VAL A 526 -0.78 12.38 0.01
N TRP A 527 -0.03 13.05 0.85
CA TRP A 527 0.77 12.46 1.92
C TRP A 527 -0.01 12.52 3.24
N THR A 528 -0.76 11.44 3.66
CA THR A 528 -0.92 10.13 3.03
C THR A 528 -2.40 9.72 2.94
N GLY A 529 -2.69 8.60 2.28
CA GLY A 529 -4.06 8.05 2.27
C GLY A 529 -4.44 7.43 3.61
N ILE A 530 -3.48 6.80 4.29
CA ILE A 530 -3.68 6.10 5.56
C ILE A 530 -2.56 6.49 6.50
N ASP A 531 -2.86 6.71 7.78
CA ASP A 531 -1.85 6.84 8.82
C ASP A 531 -1.00 5.57 8.90
N TYR A 532 0.27 5.73 9.20
CA TYR A 532 1.25 4.64 9.27
C TYR A 532 2.08 4.73 10.55
N LEU A 533 2.70 3.63 10.94
CA LEU A 533 3.63 3.59 12.06
C LEU A 533 4.96 4.26 11.68
N GLY A 534 5.58 4.90 12.62
CA GLY A 534 6.83 5.66 12.40
C GLY A 534 6.61 7.08 11.90
N GLU A 535 7.68 7.78 11.54
CA GLU A 535 7.68 9.25 11.36
C GLU A 535 6.80 9.94 12.43
N SER A 536 7.00 9.50 13.66
CA SER A 536 6.09 9.74 14.78
C SER A 536 5.82 11.22 14.97
N GLY A 537 4.56 11.61 14.84
CA GLY A 537 4.11 12.98 14.98
C GLY A 537 4.02 13.81 13.69
N ILE A 538 4.36 13.25 12.53
CA ILE A 538 4.07 13.94 11.26
C ILE A 538 2.55 14.14 11.11
N GLY A 539 2.12 15.37 10.82
CA GLY A 539 0.70 15.70 10.75
C GLY A 539 -0.02 15.89 12.09
N LYS A 540 0.68 15.70 13.20
CA LYS A 540 0.13 15.96 14.54
C LYS A 540 -0.20 17.44 14.71
N TYR A 541 -1.28 17.74 15.44
CA TYR A 541 -1.55 19.06 16.02
C TYR A 541 -1.09 19.10 17.48
N TYR A 542 -0.90 20.29 18.02
CA TYR A 542 -0.35 20.51 19.36
C TYR A 542 -1.22 21.47 20.16
N TYR A 543 -1.32 21.26 21.46
CA TYR A 543 -1.86 22.27 22.37
C TYR A 543 -0.75 23.16 22.92
N ALA A 544 -1.08 24.40 23.26
CA ALA A 544 -0.12 25.33 23.87
C ALA A 544 0.49 24.74 25.15
N GLY A 545 1.79 24.74 25.21
CA GLY A 545 2.58 24.15 26.31
C GLY A 545 3.07 22.73 26.07
N GLU A 546 2.61 22.06 25.02
CA GLU A 546 3.23 20.83 24.52
C GLU A 546 4.47 21.13 23.67
N ASN A 547 5.29 20.10 23.41
CA ASN A 547 6.35 20.20 22.44
C ASN A 547 5.75 20.37 21.03
N ASN A 548 5.93 21.56 20.45
CA ASN A 548 5.36 21.96 19.16
C ASN A 548 6.38 21.99 18.03
N THR A 549 7.49 21.30 18.18
CA THR A 549 8.46 21.16 17.08
C THR A 549 8.00 20.08 16.12
N GLU A 550 8.31 20.28 14.84
CA GLU A 550 8.03 19.29 13.81
C GLU A 550 8.73 17.95 14.10
N PHE A 551 8.18 16.84 13.68
CA PHE A 551 8.66 15.48 13.94
C PHE A 551 10.13 15.26 13.57
N PHE A 552 10.65 15.98 12.57
CA PHE A 552 12.03 15.89 12.10
C PHE A 552 13.02 16.71 12.96
N VAL A 553 12.53 17.53 13.89
CA VAL A 553 13.35 18.41 14.75
C VAL A 553 13.56 17.80 16.13
N SER A 554 12.56 17.10 16.66
CA SER A 554 12.61 16.50 18.00
C SER A 554 11.79 15.20 18.09
N ASP A 555 12.16 14.37 19.06
CA ASP A 555 11.39 13.18 19.39
C ASP A 555 9.98 13.54 19.85
N GLN A 556 9.00 12.76 19.42
CA GLN A 556 7.58 12.98 19.65
C GLN A 556 6.96 11.98 20.64
N TRP A 557 7.79 11.28 21.42
CA TRP A 557 7.27 10.35 22.43
C TRP A 557 6.17 10.99 23.32
N PRO A 558 5.04 10.31 23.58
CA PRO A 558 4.72 8.92 23.26
C PRO A 558 3.98 8.70 21.92
N TRP A 559 3.98 9.64 20.99
CA TRP A 559 3.44 9.41 19.65
C TRP A 559 4.31 8.40 18.91
N HIS A 560 3.69 7.40 18.30
CA HIS A 560 4.39 6.31 17.62
C HIS A 560 3.95 6.12 16.16
N SER A 561 3.11 7.04 15.65
CA SER A 561 2.58 6.99 14.29
C SER A 561 2.53 8.37 13.64
N SER A 562 2.29 8.39 12.33
CA SER A 562 1.81 9.57 11.61
C SER A 562 0.38 9.92 12.01
N TYR A 563 -0.05 11.14 11.65
CA TYR A 563 -1.43 11.61 11.76
C TYR A 563 -1.86 12.42 10.52
N CYS A 564 -1.08 12.33 9.43
CA CYS A 564 -1.31 13.04 8.18
C CYS A 564 -2.23 12.29 7.20
N GLY A 565 -2.58 11.03 7.50
CA GLY A 565 -3.45 10.21 6.67
C GLY A 565 -4.90 10.69 6.64
N ASP A 566 -5.57 10.47 5.53
CA ASP A 566 -7.03 10.67 5.40
C ASP A 566 -7.82 9.62 6.20
N ILE A 567 -7.24 8.45 6.38
CA ILE A 567 -7.76 7.31 7.16
C ILE A 567 -6.79 7.05 8.31
N ASP A 568 -7.28 6.81 9.51
CA ASP A 568 -6.45 6.56 10.68
C ASP A 568 -5.97 5.09 10.80
N LEU A 569 -5.09 4.81 11.79
CA LEU A 569 -4.54 3.46 12.02
C LEU A 569 -5.59 2.39 12.35
N ILE A 570 -6.78 2.78 12.78
CA ILE A 570 -7.91 1.86 13.07
C ILE A 570 -8.96 1.86 11.96
N TRP A 571 -8.56 2.32 10.77
CA TRP A 571 -9.37 2.32 9.56
C TRP A 571 -10.60 3.25 9.59
N GLN A 572 -10.59 4.30 10.43
CA GLN A 572 -11.63 5.31 10.44
C GLN A 572 -11.24 6.48 9.53
N ARG A 573 -12.20 6.94 8.74
CA ARG A 573 -12.01 8.09 7.85
C ARG A 573 -12.05 9.38 8.68
N LYS A 574 -11.08 10.26 8.45
CA LYS A 574 -11.07 11.60 9.05
C LYS A 574 -11.93 12.58 8.23
N PRO A 575 -12.37 13.72 8.77
CA PRO A 575 -13.14 14.71 8.02
C PRO A 575 -12.55 15.14 6.70
N ILE A 576 -11.21 15.22 6.60
CA ILE A 576 -10.49 15.54 5.36
C ILE A 576 -10.70 14.50 4.27
N SER A 577 -10.84 13.24 4.62
CA SER A 577 -11.14 12.14 3.68
C SER A 577 -12.51 12.33 3.01
N HIS A 578 -13.51 12.71 3.77
CA HIS A 578 -14.86 13.01 3.25
C HIS A 578 -14.85 14.27 2.38
N TYR A 579 -14.00 15.24 2.72
CA TYR A 579 -13.82 16.41 1.86
C TYR A 579 -13.24 16.05 0.49
N ARG A 580 -12.19 15.22 0.46
CA ARG A 580 -11.62 14.74 -0.81
C ARG A 580 -12.62 13.94 -1.63
N GLU A 581 -13.35 13.03 -1.01
CA GLU A 581 -14.39 12.25 -1.71
C GLU A 581 -15.41 13.17 -2.40
N ILE A 582 -15.86 14.22 -1.72
CA ILE A 582 -16.80 15.20 -2.29
C ILE A 582 -16.16 16.00 -3.43
N LEU A 583 -14.89 16.37 -3.32
CA LEU A 583 -14.17 17.04 -4.42
C LEU A 583 -14.02 16.12 -5.63
N TYR A 584 -13.70 14.86 -5.42
CA TYR A 584 -13.36 13.88 -6.44
C TYR A 584 -14.58 13.28 -7.16
N SER A 585 -15.73 13.27 -6.50
CA SER A 585 -16.95 12.63 -6.99
C SER A 585 -17.99 13.64 -7.45
N ASP A 586 -18.72 13.30 -8.53
CA ASP A 586 -19.93 14.02 -8.95
C ASP A 586 -21.20 13.43 -8.34
N LYS A 587 -21.08 12.37 -7.53
CA LYS A 587 -22.21 11.80 -6.80
C LYS A 587 -22.69 12.78 -5.74
N PRO A 588 -24.01 13.05 -5.68
CA PRO A 588 -24.53 13.93 -4.61
C PRO A 588 -24.22 13.36 -3.23
N SER A 589 -23.67 14.20 -2.37
CA SER A 589 -23.36 13.84 -0.97
C SER A 589 -23.29 15.08 -0.09
N LEU A 590 -23.40 14.85 1.22
CA LEU A 590 -23.25 15.87 2.26
C LEU A 590 -22.57 15.24 3.47
N PHE A 591 -21.56 15.91 4.00
CA PHE A 591 -20.88 15.52 5.21
C PHE A 591 -20.76 16.71 6.16
N MET A 592 -21.00 16.51 7.45
CA MET A 592 -20.91 17.53 8.50
C MET A 592 -19.87 17.11 9.52
N TYR A 593 -19.07 18.06 9.99
CA TYR A 593 -18.18 17.87 11.12
C TYR A 593 -18.08 19.15 11.97
N VAL A 594 -17.59 18.99 13.18
CA VAL A 594 -17.42 20.06 14.16
C VAL A 594 -15.94 20.27 14.39
N LYS A 595 -15.46 21.50 14.21
CA LYS A 595 -14.11 21.85 14.61
C LYS A 595 -13.98 21.83 16.12
N GLU A 596 -12.86 21.27 16.61
CA GLU A 596 -12.57 21.35 18.04
C GLU A 596 -12.60 22.81 18.49
N PRO A 597 -13.39 23.14 19.55
CA PRO A 597 -13.48 24.52 19.96
C PRO A 597 -12.16 25.05 20.50
N GLU A 598 -11.72 26.19 19.98
CA GLU A 598 -10.49 26.85 20.42
C GLU A 598 -10.48 27.05 21.95
N GLY A 599 -9.39 26.57 22.55
CA GLY A 599 -9.24 26.65 24.02
C GLY A 599 -10.02 25.62 24.83
N TYR A 600 -10.68 24.62 24.20
CA TYR A 600 -11.37 23.55 24.93
C TYR A 600 -10.38 22.65 25.69
N TYR A 601 -9.35 22.17 25.02
CA TYR A 601 -8.20 21.48 25.62
C TYR A 601 -6.96 22.37 25.71
N GLY A 602 -6.91 23.48 25.00
CA GLY A 602 -5.80 24.43 24.88
C GLY A 602 -5.83 25.14 23.53
N SER A 603 -4.93 26.10 23.33
CA SER A 603 -4.76 26.72 22.01
C SER A 603 -4.11 25.73 21.06
N ILE A 604 -4.69 25.59 19.87
CA ILE A 604 -4.31 24.61 18.86
C ILE A 604 -3.26 25.19 17.91
N ASN A 605 -2.21 24.42 17.65
CA ASN A 605 -1.22 24.69 16.64
C ASN A 605 -1.18 23.52 15.65
N GLU A 606 -1.33 23.80 14.37
CA GLU A 606 -1.25 22.80 13.30
C GLU A 606 0.21 22.64 12.86
N SER A 607 0.61 21.42 12.55
CA SER A 607 1.90 21.14 11.90
C SER A 607 1.79 21.22 10.37
N MET A 608 2.94 21.19 9.69
CA MET A 608 3.02 21.34 8.23
C MET A 608 2.16 20.32 7.45
N TRP A 609 2.06 19.07 7.93
CA TRP A 609 1.21 18.02 7.34
C TRP A 609 -0.11 17.84 8.08
N GLY A 610 -0.42 18.71 9.02
CA GLY A 610 -1.60 18.61 9.86
C GLY A 610 -2.86 19.14 9.18
N THR A 611 -3.99 18.76 9.74
CA THR A 611 -5.29 19.38 9.53
C THR A 611 -5.84 19.80 10.88
N TYR A 612 -6.68 20.86 10.91
CA TYR A 612 -7.29 21.31 12.15
C TYR A 612 -8.11 20.16 12.76
N PRO A 613 -7.97 19.86 14.07
CA PRO A 613 -8.70 18.78 14.72
C PRO A 613 -10.21 19.01 14.59
N SER A 614 -10.87 18.03 14.00
CA SER A 614 -12.29 18.10 13.66
C SER A 614 -12.94 16.74 13.89
N TRP A 615 -14.20 16.74 14.30
CA TRP A 615 -14.86 15.56 14.85
C TRP A 615 -16.29 15.42 14.32
N GLU A 616 -16.73 14.20 14.12
CA GLU A 616 -18.14 13.85 13.93
C GLU A 616 -18.85 13.79 15.30
N SER A 617 -18.83 14.90 16.04
CA SER A 617 -19.33 14.94 17.41
C SER A 617 -19.98 16.27 17.75
N TRP A 618 -21.15 16.22 18.40
CA TRP A 618 -21.82 17.35 19.05
C TRP A 618 -21.86 17.16 20.56
N THR A 619 -20.72 16.75 21.18
CA THR A 619 -20.60 16.48 22.61
C THR A 619 -19.44 17.29 23.20
N TRP A 620 -19.76 18.49 23.68
CA TRP A 620 -18.77 19.47 24.20
C TRP A 620 -19.15 19.98 25.60
N PRO A 621 -19.14 19.09 26.64
CA PRO A 621 -19.56 19.45 27.99
C PRO A 621 -18.68 20.56 28.59
N GLY A 622 -19.30 21.55 29.20
CA GLY A 622 -18.63 22.73 29.75
C GLY A 622 -18.38 23.85 28.73
N TYR A 623 -18.89 23.71 27.52
CA TYR A 623 -18.80 24.73 26.47
C TYR A 623 -20.15 25.41 26.18
N GLU A 624 -21.17 25.16 27.01
CA GLU A 624 -22.53 25.65 26.85
C GLU A 624 -22.58 27.18 26.66
N GLY A 625 -23.28 27.61 25.62
CA GLY A 625 -23.45 29.02 25.24
C GLY A 625 -22.27 29.65 24.52
N LYS A 626 -21.12 28.96 24.43
CA LYS A 626 -19.97 29.42 23.64
C LYS A 626 -20.10 28.98 22.20
N SER A 627 -19.55 29.76 21.27
CA SER A 627 -19.63 29.47 19.84
C SER A 627 -18.73 28.34 19.45
N ILE A 628 -19.23 27.42 18.63
CA ILE A 628 -18.52 26.32 18.00
C ILE A 628 -18.68 26.43 16.48
N GLU A 629 -17.63 26.15 15.74
CA GLU A 629 -17.63 26.13 14.28
C GLU A 629 -18.04 24.74 13.76
N ILE A 630 -19.08 24.74 12.91
CA ILE A 630 -19.58 23.56 12.21
C ILE A 630 -19.29 23.75 10.72
N GLU A 631 -18.62 22.82 10.10
CA GLU A 631 -18.41 22.80 8.65
C GLU A 631 -19.29 21.72 8.01
N VAL A 632 -19.99 22.08 6.95
CA VAL A 632 -20.77 21.16 6.13
C VAL A 632 -20.23 21.20 4.70
N ILE A 633 -19.83 20.06 4.19
CA ILE A 633 -19.22 19.91 2.88
C ILE A 633 -20.24 19.31 1.93
N THR A 634 -20.43 19.92 0.76
CA THR A 634 -21.33 19.41 -0.27
C THR A 634 -21.13 20.16 -1.58
N LYS A 635 -21.51 19.57 -2.72
CA LYS A 635 -21.67 20.25 -4.02
C LYS A 635 -23.10 20.75 -4.27
N PHE A 636 -24.03 20.57 -3.34
CA PHE A 636 -25.34 21.21 -3.41
C PHE A 636 -25.22 22.73 -3.25
N PRO A 637 -26.13 23.55 -3.86
CA PRO A 637 -25.98 25.01 -3.91
C PRO A 637 -26.15 25.72 -2.56
N ALA A 638 -26.75 25.06 -1.57
CA ALA A 638 -26.89 25.62 -0.23
C ALA A 638 -27.12 24.52 0.82
N VAL A 639 -26.89 24.88 2.08
CA VAL A 639 -27.14 24.05 3.27
C VAL A 639 -27.95 24.84 4.28
N ARG A 640 -28.99 24.21 4.85
CA ARG A 640 -29.75 24.68 5.99
C ARG A 640 -29.36 23.91 7.24
N LEU A 641 -29.01 24.63 8.30
CA LEU A 641 -28.68 24.07 9.61
C LEU A 641 -29.83 24.22 10.58
N TYR A 642 -30.09 23.16 11.32
CA TYR A 642 -31.03 23.12 12.43
C TYR A 642 -30.30 22.82 13.74
N VAL A 643 -30.70 23.48 14.81
CA VAL A 643 -30.23 23.22 16.17
C VAL A 643 -31.48 22.92 17.05
N ASN A 644 -31.51 21.77 17.68
CA ASN A 644 -32.62 21.30 18.52
C ASN A 644 -33.98 21.42 17.80
N GLY A 645 -34.01 21.06 16.50
CA GLY A 645 -35.23 21.07 15.68
C GLY A 645 -35.66 22.44 15.15
N SER A 646 -34.99 23.52 15.53
CA SER A 646 -35.26 24.89 15.05
C SER A 646 -34.29 25.26 13.93
N GLU A 647 -34.77 25.86 12.83
CA GLU A 647 -33.91 26.41 11.81
C GLU A 647 -32.98 27.47 12.41
N TYR A 648 -31.68 27.32 12.18
CA TYR A 648 -30.65 28.21 12.68
C TYR A 648 -30.20 29.23 11.63
N ASP A 649 -29.71 28.74 10.47
CA ASP A 649 -29.23 29.58 9.39
C ASP A 649 -29.17 28.77 8.09
N THR A 650 -29.11 29.48 6.96
CA THR A 650 -28.90 28.88 5.61
C THR A 650 -27.70 29.53 4.92
N LYS A 651 -26.74 28.72 4.49
CA LYS A 651 -25.51 29.16 3.80
C LYS A 651 -25.48 28.67 2.36
N LYS A 652 -25.06 29.55 1.45
CA LYS A 652 -24.76 29.19 0.07
C LYS A 652 -23.42 28.44 0.01
N VAL A 653 -23.36 27.49 -0.94
CA VAL A 653 -22.18 26.70 -1.21
C VAL A 653 -21.81 26.86 -2.70
N THR A 654 -20.57 27.19 -2.98
CA THR A 654 -20.06 27.45 -4.33
C THR A 654 -18.61 26.99 -4.44
N TYR A 655 -18.04 27.03 -5.63
CA TYR A 655 -16.61 26.85 -5.82
C TYR A 655 -15.78 27.86 -4.97
N ASP A 656 -16.19 29.14 -4.91
CA ASP A 656 -15.49 30.17 -4.14
C ASP A 656 -15.53 29.92 -2.62
N THR A 657 -16.58 29.25 -2.13
CA THR A 657 -16.63 28.78 -0.72
C THR A 657 -15.91 27.45 -0.51
N ARG A 658 -15.19 26.98 -1.55
CA ARG A 658 -14.50 25.67 -1.54
C ARG A 658 -15.44 24.48 -1.22
N TYR A 659 -16.71 24.59 -1.66
CA TYR A 659 -17.78 23.61 -1.40
C TYR A 659 -18.07 23.39 0.12
N LYS A 660 -17.85 24.42 0.95
CA LYS A 660 -18.13 24.41 2.39
C LYS A 660 -19.20 25.40 2.77
N ALA A 661 -20.09 25.03 3.69
CA ALA A 661 -20.95 25.92 4.45
C ALA A 661 -20.43 25.95 5.90
N VAL A 662 -20.04 27.12 6.39
CA VAL A 662 -19.44 27.29 7.72
C VAL A 662 -20.43 28.03 8.64
N PHE A 663 -20.79 27.41 9.76
CA PHE A 663 -21.71 27.94 10.75
C PHE A 663 -20.98 28.15 12.07
N SER A 664 -21.28 29.26 12.75
CA SER A 664 -20.82 29.54 14.11
C SER A 664 -22.03 29.47 15.05
N VAL A 665 -22.09 28.41 15.86
CA VAL A 665 -23.29 28.05 16.64
C VAL A 665 -22.98 28.07 18.14
N PRO A 666 -23.75 28.79 18.97
CA PRO A 666 -23.65 28.63 20.42
C PRO A 666 -23.97 27.18 20.80
N TYR A 667 -23.05 26.52 21.51
CA TYR A 667 -23.25 25.13 21.91
C TYR A 667 -24.41 25.00 22.89
N GLU A 668 -25.35 24.14 22.53
CA GLU A 668 -26.44 23.67 23.39
C GLU A 668 -26.55 22.15 23.20
N ALA A 669 -26.59 21.43 24.33
CA ALA A 669 -26.76 19.98 24.27
C ALA A 669 -28.08 19.60 23.57
N GLY A 670 -28.05 18.56 22.75
CA GLY A 670 -29.18 18.11 21.94
C GLY A 670 -28.71 17.62 20.57
N ASN A 671 -29.34 18.09 19.49
CA ASN A 671 -28.94 17.68 18.13
C ASN A 671 -28.69 18.86 17.21
N ILE A 672 -27.80 18.61 16.25
CA ILE A 672 -27.61 19.44 15.04
C ILE A 672 -27.95 18.63 13.83
N LYS A 673 -28.64 19.25 12.86
CA LYS A 673 -29.01 18.64 11.59
C LYS A 673 -28.69 19.60 10.45
N ALA A 674 -27.86 19.16 9.49
CA ALA A 674 -27.62 19.87 8.25
C ALA A 674 -28.39 19.19 7.12
N VAL A 675 -29.06 19.98 6.27
CA VAL A 675 -29.82 19.50 5.12
C VAL A 675 -29.36 20.25 3.88
N ALA A 676 -29.05 19.49 2.82
CA ALA A 676 -28.72 20.07 1.52
C ALA A 676 -29.98 20.62 0.85
N LEU A 677 -29.86 21.81 0.24
CA LEU A 677 -30.94 22.43 -0.53
C LEU A 677 -30.67 22.30 -2.02
N ASP A 678 -31.71 22.08 -2.80
CA ASP A 678 -31.64 22.11 -4.24
C ASP A 678 -31.53 23.54 -4.81
N LYS A 679 -31.50 23.69 -6.13
CA LYS A 679 -31.42 24.98 -6.83
C LYS A 679 -32.65 25.88 -6.63
N ASN A 680 -33.79 25.32 -6.18
CA ASN A 680 -34.99 26.06 -5.89
C ASN A 680 -35.04 26.51 -4.42
N GLY A 681 -34.14 26.02 -3.57
CA GLY A 681 -34.10 26.25 -2.13
C GLY A 681 -34.95 25.21 -1.34
N ASP A 682 -35.42 24.15 -2.00
CA ASP A 682 -36.16 23.07 -1.37
C ASP A 682 -35.18 22.05 -0.72
N GLU A 683 -35.60 21.48 0.41
CA GLU A 683 -34.82 20.45 1.10
C GLU A 683 -34.76 19.16 0.31
N THR A 684 -33.57 18.55 0.30
CA THR A 684 -33.33 17.24 -0.31
C THR A 684 -33.26 16.14 0.77
N ASP A 685 -33.14 14.89 0.31
CA ASP A 685 -32.95 13.74 1.22
C ASP A 685 -31.48 13.62 1.73
N TYR A 686 -30.58 14.51 1.29
CA TYR A 686 -29.18 14.52 1.72
C TYR A 686 -29.05 15.35 2.99
N LEU A 687 -28.80 14.66 4.11
CA LEU A 687 -28.70 15.27 5.44
C LEU A 687 -27.65 14.56 6.32
N SER A 688 -27.17 15.27 7.33
CA SER A 688 -26.33 14.71 8.40
C SER A 688 -26.87 15.18 9.75
N ILE A 689 -26.86 14.29 10.73
CA ILE A 689 -27.33 14.55 12.09
C ILE A 689 -26.25 14.12 13.08
N MET A 690 -26.00 14.95 14.08
CA MET A 690 -25.21 14.60 15.26
C MET A 690 -26.00 14.89 16.53
N GLU A 691 -25.87 14.04 17.52
CA GLU A 691 -26.51 14.19 18.82
C GLU A 691 -25.48 14.25 19.95
N THR A 692 -25.78 15.03 20.99
CA THR A 692 -24.96 15.04 22.21
C THR A 692 -25.04 13.67 22.88
N ALA A 693 -23.94 12.99 23.03
CA ALA A 693 -23.85 11.72 23.71
C ALA A 693 -24.10 11.88 25.22
N GLY A 694 -24.83 10.92 25.78
CA GLY A 694 -25.02 10.79 27.20
C GLY A 694 -23.85 10.08 27.91
N ASN A 695 -24.10 9.62 29.14
CA ASN A 695 -23.08 8.83 29.85
C ASN A 695 -22.82 7.50 29.16
N PRO A 696 -21.54 7.03 29.13
CA PRO A 696 -21.20 5.72 28.64
C PRO A 696 -22.07 4.60 29.23
N ALA A 697 -22.64 3.75 28.40
CA ALA A 697 -23.57 2.69 28.81
C ALA A 697 -23.25 1.32 28.26
N ALA A 698 -22.60 1.23 27.10
CA ALA A 698 -22.28 -0.03 26.43
C ALA A 698 -21.01 0.06 25.57
N VAL A 699 -20.46 -1.10 25.19
CA VAL A 699 -19.49 -1.24 24.11
C VAL A 699 -20.22 -1.86 22.93
N LYS A 700 -20.23 -1.15 21.81
CA LYS A 700 -20.77 -1.62 20.53
C LYS A 700 -19.61 -2.20 19.71
N LEU A 701 -19.78 -3.42 19.18
CA LEU A 701 -18.81 -4.06 18.30
C LEU A 701 -19.38 -4.15 16.90
N THR A 702 -18.62 -3.66 15.93
CA THR A 702 -19.00 -3.68 14.51
C THR A 702 -17.90 -4.41 13.74
N ALA A 703 -18.21 -5.58 13.19
CA ALA A 703 -17.29 -6.35 12.35
C ALA A 703 -17.47 -5.98 10.88
N ASN A 704 -16.36 -5.90 10.13
CA ASN A 704 -16.41 -5.63 8.69
C ASN A 704 -17.02 -6.79 7.89
N ARG A 705 -17.06 -8.00 8.46
CA ARG A 705 -17.70 -9.21 7.91
C ARG A 705 -17.95 -10.26 8.98
N ASN A 706 -18.79 -11.26 8.69
CA ASN A 706 -19.25 -12.26 9.66
C ASN A 706 -18.69 -13.67 9.44
N ILE A 707 -17.87 -13.86 8.41
CA ILE A 707 -17.29 -15.18 8.06
C ILE A 707 -15.78 -15.02 8.02
N LEU A 708 -15.08 -15.93 8.72
CA LEU A 708 -13.63 -16.05 8.71
C LEU A 708 -13.25 -17.41 8.13
N THR A 709 -12.37 -17.40 7.14
CA THR A 709 -11.79 -18.64 6.59
C THR A 709 -10.56 -19.03 7.40
N ALA A 710 -10.52 -20.26 7.89
CA ALA A 710 -9.41 -20.77 8.70
C ALA A 710 -8.22 -21.18 7.82
N ASN A 711 -7.54 -20.19 7.20
CA ASN A 711 -6.41 -20.38 6.27
C ASN A 711 -5.14 -19.65 6.70
N ASN A 712 -5.08 -19.10 7.92
CA ASN A 712 -4.00 -18.27 8.48
C ASN A 712 -3.71 -16.97 7.70
N GLN A 713 -4.53 -16.60 6.71
CA GLN A 713 -4.39 -15.39 5.92
C GLN A 713 -5.61 -14.47 6.02
N ASP A 714 -6.72 -15.02 6.49
CA ASP A 714 -7.98 -14.31 6.59
C ASP A 714 -8.12 -13.59 7.93
N LEU A 715 -8.64 -12.35 7.90
CA LEU A 715 -8.79 -11.47 9.05
C LEU A 715 -10.20 -10.87 9.11
N ILE A 716 -10.71 -10.65 10.32
CA ILE A 716 -11.88 -9.82 10.57
C ILE A 716 -11.43 -8.60 11.37
N PHE A 717 -11.75 -7.42 10.88
CA PHE A 717 -11.55 -6.17 11.59
C PHE A 717 -12.81 -5.84 12.39
N VAL A 718 -12.64 -5.60 13.68
CA VAL A 718 -13.76 -5.30 14.60
C VAL A 718 -13.52 -3.93 15.24
N LEU A 719 -14.39 -2.97 14.93
CA LEU A 719 -14.44 -1.68 15.61
C LEU A 719 -15.18 -1.81 16.93
N ALA A 720 -14.57 -1.32 18.00
CA ALA A 720 -15.16 -1.26 19.33
C ALA A 720 -15.42 0.21 19.70
N GLU A 721 -16.67 0.57 19.87
CA GLU A 721 -17.13 1.91 20.19
C GLU A 721 -17.75 1.94 21.60
N VAL A 722 -17.38 2.94 22.41
CA VAL A 722 -18.06 3.20 23.68
C VAL A 722 -19.24 4.13 23.40
N VAL A 723 -20.45 3.65 23.63
CA VAL A 723 -21.67 4.36 23.30
C VAL A 723 -22.56 4.60 24.55
N ASP A 724 -23.41 5.63 24.47
CA ASP A 724 -24.44 5.85 25.45
C ASP A 724 -25.63 4.88 25.33
N LYS A 725 -26.68 5.05 26.15
CA LYS A 725 -27.88 4.21 26.11
C LYS A 725 -28.70 4.30 24.80
N ASN A 726 -28.46 5.34 24.00
CA ASN A 726 -29.12 5.55 22.70
C ASN A 726 -28.25 5.04 21.51
N GLY A 727 -27.01 4.70 21.80
CA GLY A 727 -26.07 4.24 20.78
C GLY A 727 -25.19 5.34 20.18
N ASN A 728 -25.18 6.54 20.80
CA ASN A 728 -24.36 7.69 20.42
C ASN A 728 -22.99 7.65 21.08
#